data_5535200a1649a8a6ee77fe7088d081b9
#
_entry.id   5535200a1649a8a6ee77fe7088d081b9
#
_cell.length_a   1.000
_cell.length_b   1.000
_cell.length_c   1.000
_cell.angle_alpha   90.00
_cell.angle_beta   90.00
_cell.angle_gamma   90.00
#
_symmetry.space_group_name_H-M   'P 1'
#
loop_
_entity.id
_entity.type
_entity.pdbx_description
1 polymer ?
#
loop_
_entity_poly.entity_id
_entity_poly.type
_entity_poly.pdbx_seq_one_letter_code
_entity_poly.pdbx_strand_id
1 'polypeptide(L)'
;MYVLRCLTLGAMTAALMTSNNGLRMSTTSRLYSIQEREAPIQKQKLDKINEMKQASVNLRHPLVEDLADLETISISHDSYNLLKFHGSYQQDDREKRKKGQEKAFQFMLRLKVPSGECPGAVYNVLDDLCENYGQKDLRITTRQAWQIHGILKKDLKHVIRTIMEAGSTTIGGCGDINRNVMLPPAPIDDDNRPQYRVARHWAAVCAELFVPQTEAFSEIWCDGTKLASVQYWKRHIYTDNDSLDPAQLKNIKSIEEFKKNDESQVDNFIQDWMRRDNGHGIILPKSETTEPIYGETYLPRKFKIGVTVEGDNSIDVYINDIGVVVCDDLSGVNILVGGGLGRTHGKQTTFARTAQEMAYVPNEQIPQVLKAIVAVQRDHGNREIRANARLKYLVHTLGIDAFKSLVEAYHGASLDPPRPMKPWRYSDWLGWHDAGDGTLFCGINVEQGRIRDFDGENAPQLRSFLKDAIKNTGCDLILSPSQSIILRNIQPDDKKNIHALMIQHNILPVEAVDPLTRLSMACPALPLCGLAVTEAERYLPTMLTRIRALLDHLSMNREEVLIRMTGCPNGCARPYMAELAFVGDGKSSYQLYIGGSPALTRVGFAYKDRCKVASIEHDLEPLFIMWRDQREHPYESFGDFVHRLGKDALLQFTASYTPTAPLATA
;
A
#
# COMPACT_ATOMS: atom_id res chain seq x y z
N MET A 1 -17.14 19.03 -9.31
CA MET A 1 -16.79 18.55 -10.67
C MET A 1 -16.36 17.08 -10.66
N TYR A 2 -15.60 16.63 -9.69
CA TYR A 2 -15.10 15.24 -9.56
C TYR A 2 -16.22 14.19 -9.40
N VAL A 3 -17.25 14.49 -8.65
CA VAL A 3 -18.42 13.61 -8.46
C VAL A 3 -19.28 13.47 -9.74
N LEU A 4 -19.34 14.51 -10.57
CA LEU A 4 -20.12 14.46 -11.81
C LEU A 4 -19.44 13.62 -12.91
N ARG A 5 -18.10 13.55 -12.95
CA ARG A 5 -17.38 12.74 -13.95
C ARG A 5 -17.40 11.25 -13.64
N CYS A 6 -17.42 10.87 -12.37
CA CYS A 6 -17.65 9.47 -11.98
C CYS A 6 -19.08 8.99 -12.31
N LEU A 7 -20.07 9.91 -12.26
CA LEU A 7 -21.45 9.60 -12.64
C LEU A 7 -21.62 9.39 -14.17
N THR A 8 -20.84 10.09 -15.00
CA THR A 8 -20.87 9.87 -16.45
C THR A 8 -20.25 8.54 -16.87
N LEU A 9 -19.28 8.01 -16.12
CA LEU A 9 -18.75 6.65 -16.38
C LEU A 9 -19.77 5.56 -15.99
N GLY A 10 -20.51 5.75 -14.91
CA GLY A 10 -21.62 4.87 -14.54
C GLY A 10 -22.72 4.83 -15.61
N ALA A 11 -23.00 5.97 -16.25
CA ALA A 11 -23.96 6.05 -17.34
C ALA A 11 -23.47 5.41 -18.65
N MET A 12 -22.15 5.44 -18.94
CA MET A 12 -21.60 4.76 -20.12
C MET A 12 -21.53 3.25 -19.94
N THR A 13 -21.26 2.73 -18.74
CA THR A 13 -21.35 1.28 -18.47
C THR A 13 -22.81 0.78 -18.52
N ALA A 14 -23.76 1.57 -18.07
CA ALA A 14 -25.17 1.24 -18.22
C ALA A 14 -25.63 1.27 -19.69
N ALA A 15 -25.10 2.18 -20.51
CA ALA A 15 -25.43 2.26 -21.95
C ALA A 15 -24.86 1.10 -22.78
N LEU A 16 -23.72 0.54 -22.36
CA LEU A 16 -23.16 -0.69 -22.97
C LEU A 16 -23.91 -1.97 -22.57
N MET A 17 -24.66 -1.93 -21.47
CA MET A 17 -25.49 -3.06 -21.01
C MET A 17 -26.91 -3.09 -21.57
N THR A 18 -27.37 -2.03 -22.25
CA THR A 18 -28.78 -1.94 -22.73
C THR A 18 -28.99 -2.29 -24.20
N SER A 19 -28.00 -2.71 -24.94
CA SER A 19 -28.16 -3.09 -26.34
C SER A 19 -28.02 -4.60 -26.58
N ASN A 20 -28.75 -5.44 -25.87
CA ASN A 20 -29.19 -6.73 -26.42
C ASN A 20 -30.31 -7.36 -25.59
N ASN A 21 -31.49 -7.42 -26.22
CA ASN A 21 -32.60 -8.35 -26.06
C ASN A 21 -32.90 -9.03 -24.71
N GLY A 22 -33.88 -8.51 -24.02
CA GLY A 22 -35.03 -9.31 -23.58
C GLY A 22 -34.81 -10.50 -22.64
N LEU A 23 -34.03 -10.33 -21.54
CA LEU A 23 -34.20 -11.21 -20.39
C LEU A 23 -34.44 -10.33 -19.16
N ARG A 24 -35.72 -10.28 -18.71
CA ARG A 24 -36.05 -9.78 -17.37
C ARG A 24 -35.29 -10.63 -16.35
N MET A 25 -34.10 -10.18 -15.94
CA MET A 25 -33.49 -10.67 -14.72
C MET A 25 -34.29 -10.11 -13.55
N SER A 26 -34.95 -11.00 -12.81
CA SER A 26 -35.53 -10.67 -11.53
C SER A 26 -34.39 -10.13 -10.63
N THR A 27 -34.50 -8.89 -10.20
CA THR A 27 -33.60 -8.21 -9.30
C THR A 27 -33.70 -8.68 -7.83
N THR A 28 -33.90 -9.95 -7.62
CA THR A 28 -33.48 -10.60 -6.39
C THR A 28 -32.07 -11.13 -6.66
N SER A 29 -31.06 -10.25 -6.57
CA SER A 29 -29.72 -10.70 -6.37
C SER A 29 -29.71 -11.49 -5.06
N ARG A 30 -29.88 -12.79 -5.13
CA ARG A 30 -29.37 -13.67 -4.08
C ARG A 30 -27.91 -13.31 -3.95
N LEU A 31 -27.59 -12.55 -2.92
CA LEU A 31 -26.27 -12.61 -2.31
C LEU A 31 -26.09 -14.08 -1.96
N TYR A 32 -25.57 -14.86 -2.88
CA TYR A 32 -25.18 -16.23 -2.59
C TYR A 32 -24.17 -16.11 -1.45
N SER A 33 -24.60 -16.49 -0.27
CA SER A 33 -23.66 -16.76 0.79
C SER A 33 -22.70 -17.78 0.20
N ILE A 34 -21.42 -17.46 0.21
CA ILE A 34 -20.32 -18.35 -0.25
C ILE A 34 -20.34 -19.68 0.55
N GLN A 35 -21.21 -19.79 1.54
CA GLN A 35 -21.44 -20.97 2.38
C GLN A 35 -22.11 -22.17 1.67
N GLU A 36 -22.72 -21.99 0.51
CA GLU A 36 -23.54 -23.03 -0.11
C GLU A 36 -22.84 -23.93 -1.15
N ARG A 37 -21.53 -23.75 -1.37
CA ARG A 37 -20.72 -24.65 -2.23
C ARG A 37 -19.60 -25.26 -1.43
N GLU A 38 -19.94 -26.27 -0.65
CA GLU A 38 -18.98 -27.01 0.18
C GLU A 38 -18.12 -27.95 -0.67
N ALA A 39 -16.90 -27.47 -1.05
CA ALA A 39 -15.80 -28.42 -1.03
C ALA A 39 -15.51 -28.71 0.46
N PRO A 40 -15.25 -29.97 0.89
CA PRO A 40 -15.06 -30.29 2.28
C PRO A 40 -13.90 -29.51 2.86
N ILE A 41 -14.21 -28.47 3.65
CA ILE A 41 -13.22 -27.67 4.36
C ILE A 41 -12.58 -28.59 5.38
N GLN A 42 -11.31 -28.92 5.20
CA GLN A 42 -10.56 -29.63 6.22
C GLN A 42 -10.57 -28.76 7.49
N LYS A 43 -11.13 -29.26 8.57
CA LYS A 43 -11.18 -28.58 9.86
C LYS A 43 -9.74 -28.43 10.38
N GLN A 44 -9.11 -27.29 10.10
CA GLN A 44 -7.73 -27.01 10.52
C GLN A 44 -7.70 -26.66 12.01
N LYS A 45 -6.62 -27.04 12.69
CA LYS A 45 -6.30 -26.51 14.02
C LYS A 45 -5.96 -25.02 13.89
N LEU A 46 -6.57 -24.18 14.70
CA LEU A 46 -6.31 -22.75 14.72
C LEU A 46 -5.02 -22.44 15.49
N ASP A 47 -4.23 -21.49 14.99
CA ASP A 47 -3.16 -20.88 15.79
C ASP A 47 -3.76 -19.87 16.79
N LYS A 48 -2.97 -19.47 17.78
CA LYS A 48 -3.39 -18.52 18.83
C LYS A 48 -4.00 -17.22 18.31
N ILE A 49 -3.56 -16.74 17.15
CA ILE A 49 -4.09 -15.49 16.56
C ILE A 49 -5.47 -15.73 15.94
N ASN A 50 -5.71 -16.89 15.32
CA ASN A 50 -7.03 -17.24 14.80
C ASN A 50 -8.02 -17.55 15.93
N GLU A 51 -7.57 -18.21 17.01
CA GLU A 51 -8.36 -18.42 18.23
C GLU A 51 -8.76 -17.07 18.86
N MET A 52 -7.83 -16.14 18.99
CA MET A 52 -8.09 -14.80 19.50
C MET A 52 -9.11 -14.05 18.62
N LYS A 53 -8.98 -14.09 17.29
CA LYS A 53 -9.95 -13.45 16.38
C LYS A 53 -11.35 -14.01 16.58
N GLN A 54 -11.50 -15.32 16.72
CA GLN A 54 -12.78 -15.98 16.97
C GLN A 54 -13.38 -15.57 18.31
N ALA A 55 -12.56 -15.55 19.38
CA ALA A 55 -13.00 -15.18 20.72
C ALA A 55 -13.33 -13.69 20.88
N SER A 56 -12.87 -12.83 19.96
CA SER A 56 -12.93 -11.38 20.10
C SER A 56 -14.30 -10.76 19.80
N VAL A 57 -15.28 -11.55 19.41
CA VAL A 57 -16.63 -11.07 19.02
C VAL A 57 -16.53 -9.92 18.00
N ASN A 58 -16.20 -10.28 16.76
CA ASN A 58 -15.99 -9.33 15.67
C ASN A 58 -14.88 -8.28 15.94
N LEU A 59 -13.76 -8.73 16.51
CA LEU A 59 -12.55 -7.93 16.78
C LEU A 59 -12.71 -6.83 17.86
N ARG A 60 -13.72 -6.96 18.74
CA ARG A 60 -14.00 -5.97 19.79
C ARG A 60 -13.23 -6.22 21.07
N HIS A 61 -13.33 -7.41 21.61
CA HIS A 61 -12.83 -7.75 22.94
C HIS A 61 -11.47 -8.47 22.87
N PRO A 62 -10.50 -8.13 23.71
CA PRO A 62 -10.51 -7.14 24.81
C PRO A 62 -10.10 -5.69 24.39
N LEU A 63 -10.12 -5.37 23.10
CA LEU A 63 -9.62 -4.08 22.59
C LEU A 63 -10.40 -2.89 23.16
N VAL A 64 -11.72 -3.02 23.29
CA VAL A 64 -12.59 -1.93 23.80
C VAL A 64 -12.21 -1.58 25.24
N GLU A 65 -12.02 -2.61 26.08
CA GLU A 65 -11.64 -2.45 27.50
C GLU A 65 -10.26 -1.81 27.62
N ASP A 66 -9.29 -2.30 26.87
CA ASP A 66 -7.93 -1.76 26.89
C ASP A 66 -7.87 -0.29 26.42
N LEU A 67 -8.69 0.10 25.44
CA LEU A 67 -8.75 1.48 24.96
C LEU A 67 -9.53 2.41 25.89
N ALA A 68 -10.47 1.88 26.67
CA ALA A 68 -11.21 2.64 27.67
C ALA A 68 -10.38 2.95 28.92
N ASP A 69 -9.41 2.10 29.25
CA ASP A 69 -8.45 2.34 30.33
C ASP A 69 -7.43 3.39 29.94
N LEU A 70 -7.58 4.61 30.42
CA LEU A 70 -6.65 5.74 30.17
C LEU A 70 -5.52 5.86 31.20
N GLU A 71 -5.50 5.05 32.25
CA GLU A 71 -4.43 5.06 33.25
C GLU A 71 -3.16 4.40 32.72
N THR A 72 -3.30 3.40 31.81
CA THR A 72 -2.18 2.75 31.17
C THR A 72 -1.86 3.41 29.81
N ILE A 73 -0.57 3.51 29.48
CA ILE A 73 -0.09 4.06 28.20
C ILE A 73 0.01 3.00 27.08
N SER A 74 -0.25 1.74 27.42
CA SER A 74 -0.16 0.58 26.53
C SER A 74 -1.47 -0.20 26.46
N ILE A 75 -1.52 -1.19 25.57
CA ILE A 75 -2.60 -2.15 25.44
C ILE A 75 -2.04 -3.56 25.55
N SER A 76 -2.90 -4.54 25.86
CA SER A 76 -2.54 -5.96 25.96
C SER A 76 -2.04 -6.53 24.63
N HIS A 77 -1.43 -7.72 24.68
CA HIS A 77 -0.96 -8.42 23.49
C HIS A 77 -2.10 -8.78 22.53
N ASP A 78 -3.27 -9.15 23.04
CA ASP A 78 -4.41 -9.51 22.21
C ASP A 78 -5.01 -8.28 21.55
N SER A 79 -5.23 -7.22 22.31
CA SER A 79 -5.65 -5.92 21.78
C SER A 79 -4.67 -5.36 20.76
N TYR A 80 -3.35 -5.53 20.96
CA TYR A 80 -2.34 -5.17 19.96
C TYR A 80 -2.56 -5.86 18.61
N ASN A 81 -2.98 -7.14 18.62
CA ASN A 81 -3.26 -7.87 17.39
C ASN A 81 -4.58 -7.45 16.74
N LEU A 82 -5.61 -7.18 17.53
CA LEU A 82 -6.91 -6.70 17.07
C LEU A 82 -6.83 -5.28 16.51
N LEU A 83 -6.11 -4.39 17.17
CA LEU A 83 -5.94 -3.00 16.75
C LEU A 83 -5.35 -2.88 15.34
N LYS A 84 -4.59 -3.87 14.86
CA LYS A 84 -4.07 -3.89 13.48
C LYS A 84 -5.17 -3.86 12.42
N PHE A 85 -6.32 -4.44 12.68
CA PHE A 85 -7.45 -4.42 11.76
C PHE A 85 -8.03 -3.01 11.60
N HIS A 86 -7.90 -2.20 12.65
CA HIS A 86 -8.26 -0.78 12.67
C HIS A 86 -7.15 0.13 12.14
N GLY A 87 -6.14 -0.42 11.49
CA GLY A 87 -5.04 0.33 10.86
C GLY A 87 -4.00 0.87 11.82
N SER A 88 -4.04 0.50 13.09
CA SER A 88 -3.11 1.01 14.09
C SER A 88 -2.15 -0.06 14.64
N TYR A 89 -0.99 0.40 15.10
CA TYR A 89 0.04 -0.42 15.75
C TYR A 89 0.55 0.30 16.99
N GLN A 90 0.54 -0.39 18.13
CA GLN A 90 1.35 0.03 19.26
C GLN A 90 2.83 -0.16 18.91
N GLN A 91 3.60 0.88 19.07
CA GLN A 91 5.04 0.92 18.86
C GLN A 91 5.74 1.37 20.13
N ASP A 92 7.05 1.23 20.15
CA ASP A 92 7.89 1.62 21.25
C ASP A 92 9.12 2.33 20.66
N ASP A 93 9.28 3.60 20.98
CA ASP A 93 10.41 4.38 20.53
C ASP A 93 11.69 3.92 21.26
N ARG A 94 12.52 3.17 20.54
CA ARG A 94 13.72 2.54 21.10
C ARG A 94 14.80 3.54 21.51
N GLU A 95 14.83 4.74 20.94
CA GLU A 95 15.78 5.79 21.30
C GLU A 95 15.38 6.50 22.59
N LYS A 96 14.08 6.56 22.88
CA LYS A 96 13.55 7.11 24.14
C LYS A 96 13.59 6.12 25.31
N ARG A 97 13.96 4.86 25.06
CA ARG A 97 14.08 3.85 26.12
C ARG A 97 15.20 4.21 27.11
N LYS A 98 14.90 4.20 28.39
CA LYS A 98 15.87 4.32 29.46
C LYS A 98 15.91 3.02 30.27
N LYS A 99 17.11 2.59 30.66
CA LYS A 99 17.29 1.38 31.48
C LYS A 99 16.52 1.51 32.80
N GLY A 100 15.66 0.52 33.10
CA GLY A 100 14.86 0.50 34.31
C GLY A 100 13.56 1.33 34.28
N GLN A 101 13.23 1.95 33.14
CA GLN A 101 11.96 2.66 32.93
C GLN A 101 11.03 1.87 32.03
N GLU A 102 9.74 2.20 32.10
CA GLU A 102 8.72 1.69 31.19
C GLU A 102 9.06 2.04 29.74
N LYS A 103 8.59 1.21 28.81
CA LYS A 103 8.77 1.45 27.37
C LYS A 103 8.03 2.73 26.94
N ALA A 104 8.63 3.46 26.03
CA ALA A 104 8.02 4.67 25.45
C ALA A 104 6.95 4.28 24.40
N PHE A 105 5.80 3.80 24.87
CA PHE A 105 4.72 3.37 24.02
C PHE A 105 4.06 4.53 23.28
N GLN A 106 3.83 4.33 22.00
CA GLN A 106 3.13 5.23 21.11
C GLN A 106 2.42 4.41 20.02
N PHE A 107 1.56 5.05 19.25
CA PHE A 107 0.79 4.40 18.22
C PHE A 107 1.12 4.98 16.84
N MET A 108 1.17 4.10 15.85
CA MET A 108 1.22 4.45 14.45
C MET A 108 -0.15 4.19 13.84
N LEU A 109 -0.71 5.18 13.16
CA LEU A 109 -1.90 5.05 12.34
C LEU A 109 -1.51 4.91 10.87
N ARG A 110 -2.18 4.02 10.16
CA ARG A 110 -2.06 3.84 8.71
C ARG A 110 -3.42 3.98 8.06
N LEU A 111 -3.54 4.98 7.21
CA LEU A 111 -4.77 5.22 6.48
C LEU A 111 -4.93 4.21 5.33
N LYS A 112 -6.16 3.95 4.95
CA LYS A 112 -6.51 3.29 3.71
C LYS A 112 -6.78 4.39 2.67
N VAL A 113 -5.96 4.44 1.64
CA VAL A 113 -6.00 5.43 0.56
C VAL A 113 -6.01 4.65 -0.77
N PRO A 114 -7.17 4.13 -1.20
CA PRO A 114 -7.27 3.36 -2.43
C PRO A 114 -6.68 4.14 -3.60
N SER A 115 -5.89 3.45 -4.45
CA SER A 115 -5.18 4.05 -5.58
C SER A 115 -4.19 5.17 -5.21
N GLY A 116 -3.97 5.43 -3.92
CA GLY A 116 -3.14 6.54 -3.46
C GLY A 116 -3.79 7.91 -3.54
N GLU A 117 -5.05 8.02 -3.98
CA GLU A 117 -5.73 9.29 -4.17
C GLU A 117 -6.06 9.97 -2.83
N CYS A 118 -5.57 11.18 -2.64
CA CYS A 118 -5.75 11.97 -1.43
C CYS A 118 -6.15 13.40 -1.79
N PRO A 119 -7.40 13.82 -1.52
CA PRO A 119 -7.79 15.20 -1.68
C PRO A 119 -6.91 16.16 -0.88
N GLY A 120 -6.60 17.34 -1.42
CA GLY A 120 -5.78 18.34 -0.73
C GLY A 120 -6.33 18.73 0.63
N ALA A 121 -7.65 18.81 0.77
CA ALA A 121 -8.31 19.06 2.06
C ALA A 121 -8.02 17.99 3.11
N VAL A 122 -8.02 16.70 2.70
CA VAL A 122 -7.67 15.58 3.58
C VAL A 122 -6.22 15.66 4.02
N TYR A 123 -5.30 15.99 3.07
CA TYR A 123 -3.89 16.17 3.41
C TYR A 123 -3.70 17.24 4.49
N ASN A 124 -4.37 18.40 4.38
CA ASN A 124 -4.26 19.47 5.36
C ASN A 124 -4.68 19.00 6.76
N VAL A 125 -5.77 18.25 6.88
CA VAL A 125 -6.20 17.65 8.15
C VAL A 125 -5.15 16.68 8.69
N LEU A 126 -4.56 15.83 7.86
CA LEU A 126 -3.53 14.89 8.29
C LEU A 126 -2.25 15.60 8.74
N ASP A 127 -1.89 16.68 8.06
CA ASP A 127 -0.76 17.52 8.42
C ASP A 127 -0.96 18.18 9.80
N ASP A 128 -2.14 18.74 10.04
CA ASP A 128 -2.49 19.33 11.33
C ASP A 128 -2.53 18.28 12.46
N LEU A 129 -3.06 17.09 12.20
CA LEU A 129 -3.04 15.99 13.18
C LEU A 129 -1.61 15.54 13.48
N CYS A 130 -0.76 15.51 12.47
CA CYS A 130 0.63 15.14 12.64
C CYS A 130 1.41 16.16 13.43
N GLU A 131 1.16 17.44 13.21
CA GLU A 131 1.77 18.56 13.97
C GLU A 131 1.38 18.52 15.43
N ASN A 132 0.08 18.34 15.73
CA ASN A 132 -0.45 18.51 17.08
C ASN A 132 -0.34 17.23 17.94
N TYR A 133 -0.41 16.04 17.32
CA TYR A 133 -0.49 14.75 18.03
C TYR A 133 0.57 13.74 17.61
N GLY A 134 1.25 13.97 16.48
CA GLY A 134 2.25 13.05 15.90
C GLY A 134 3.69 13.46 16.18
N GLN A 135 4.59 12.96 15.34
CA GLN A 135 6.03 13.26 15.36
C GLN A 135 6.40 14.43 14.42
N LYS A 136 5.45 15.23 13.99
CA LYS A 136 5.62 16.38 13.09
C LYS A 136 6.08 16.00 11.68
N ASP A 137 5.91 14.74 11.31
CA ASP A 137 6.18 14.26 9.95
C ASP A 137 5.13 13.22 9.51
N LEU A 138 4.74 13.27 8.24
CA LEU A 138 3.93 12.26 7.60
C LEU A 138 4.82 11.28 6.83
N ARG A 139 4.30 10.10 6.55
CA ARG A 139 5.04 9.14 5.75
C ARG A 139 4.17 8.46 4.70
N ILE A 140 4.67 8.44 3.46
CA ILE A 140 4.11 7.68 2.35
C ILE A 140 4.64 6.25 2.44
N THR A 141 3.74 5.27 2.40
CA THR A 141 4.12 3.85 2.38
C THR A 141 4.31 3.33 0.96
N THR A 142 5.03 2.23 0.81
CA THR A 142 5.16 1.48 -0.45
C THR A 142 3.84 0.86 -0.96
N ARG A 143 2.71 1.14 -0.30
CA ARG A 143 1.36 0.77 -0.73
C ARG A 143 0.43 1.98 -0.79
N GLN A 144 0.96 3.13 -1.18
CA GLN A 144 0.15 4.32 -1.44
C GLN A 144 -0.76 4.69 -0.27
N ALA A 145 -0.23 4.72 0.94
CA ALA A 145 -0.99 5.01 2.15
C ALA A 145 -0.21 5.95 3.07
N TRP A 146 -0.92 6.82 3.77
CA TRP A 146 -0.32 7.66 4.80
C TRP A 146 -0.06 6.90 6.10
N GLN A 147 1.01 7.29 6.78
CA GLN A 147 1.28 6.91 8.17
C GLN A 147 1.51 8.16 9.02
N ILE A 148 0.92 8.14 10.22
CA ILE A 148 1.18 9.09 11.30
C ILE A 148 1.79 8.29 12.44
N HIS A 149 2.93 8.74 12.94
CA HIS A 149 3.64 8.12 14.06
C HIS A 149 3.59 9.03 15.30
N GLY A 150 3.78 8.45 16.48
CA GLY A 150 3.91 9.22 17.72
C GLY A 150 2.62 9.49 18.46
N ILE A 151 1.47 9.02 17.99
CA ILE A 151 0.18 9.23 18.63
C ILE A 151 0.17 8.55 20.01
N LEU A 152 -0.26 9.26 21.04
CA LEU A 152 -0.43 8.69 22.38
C LEU A 152 -1.79 7.98 22.50
N LYS A 153 -1.89 7.00 23.40
CA LYS A 153 -3.12 6.21 23.61
C LYS A 153 -4.33 7.12 23.87
N LYS A 154 -4.19 8.11 24.72
CA LYS A 154 -5.23 9.08 25.08
C LYS A 154 -5.77 9.87 23.88
N ASP A 155 -4.96 10.06 22.85
CA ASP A 155 -5.28 10.89 21.68
C ASP A 155 -5.83 10.05 20.49
N LEU A 156 -5.73 8.71 20.57
CA LEU A 156 -6.15 7.81 19.48
C LEU A 156 -7.59 8.05 19.02
N LYS A 157 -8.52 8.17 19.98
CA LYS A 157 -9.94 8.39 19.70
C LYS A 157 -10.16 9.67 18.89
N HIS A 158 -9.57 10.77 19.37
CA HIS A 158 -9.68 12.07 18.71
C HIS A 158 -9.09 12.03 17.30
N VAL A 159 -7.87 11.51 17.14
CA VAL A 159 -7.18 11.46 15.86
C VAL A 159 -7.92 10.59 14.85
N ILE A 160 -8.38 9.39 15.24
CA ILE A 160 -9.15 8.49 14.35
C ILE A 160 -10.47 9.14 13.94
N ARG A 161 -11.18 9.77 14.88
CA ARG A 161 -12.43 10.48 14.63
C ARG A 161 -12.22 11.61 13.61
N THR A 162 -11.21 12.47 13.80
CA THR A 162 -10.94 13.58 12.90
C THR A 162 -10.56 13.09 11.47
N ILE A 163 -9.81 11.97 11.36
CA ILE A 163 -9.55 11.32 10.06
C ILE A 163 -10.86 10.89 9.37
N MET A 164 -11.79 10.32 10.13
CA MET A 164 -13.08 9.88 9.58
C MET A 164 -13.96 11.06 9.17
N GLU A 165 -14.00 12.12 9.96
CA GLU A 165 -14.72 13.37 9.67
C GLU A 165 -14.17 14.05 8.40
N ALA A 166 -12.87 13.94 8.15
CA ALA A 166 -12.24 14.41 6.92
C ALA A 166 -12.52 13.54 5.67
N GLY A 167 -13.31 12.47 5.81
CA GLY A 167 -13.66 11.58 4.70
C GLY A 167 -12.61 10.51 4.39
N SER A 168 -11.73 10.18 5.35
CA SER A 168 -10.73 9.13 5.21
C SER A 168 -10.92 8.04 6.28
N THR A 169 -10.13 6.98 6.24
CA THR A 169 -10.25 5.86 7.18
C THR A 169 -8.93 5.16 7.43
N THR A 170 -8.78 4.57 8.61
CA THR A 170 -7.67 3.66 8.93
C THR A 170 -8.03 2.18 8.74
N ILE A 171 -9.30 1.87 8.51
CA ILE A 171 -9.81 0.50 8.37
C ILE A 171 -9.26 -0.15 7.11
N GLY A 172 -8.67 -1.33 7.24
CA GLY A 172 -8.01 -2.00 6.12
C GLY A 172 -6.64 -1.45 5.77
N GLY A 173 -6.11 -0.44 6.49
CA GLY A 173 -4.71 -0.05 6.41
C GLY A 173 -3.77 -1.20 6.81
N CYS A 174 -4.24 -2.08 7.71
CA CYS A 174 -3.52 -3.25 8.23
C CYS A 174 -4.48 -4.42 8.48
N GLY A 175 -4.03 -5.48 9.19
CA GLY A 175 -4.85 -6.63 9.56
C GLY A 175 -4.75 -7.82 8.60
N ASP A 176 -5.48 -8.88 8.96
CA ASP A 176 -5.61 -10.10 8.16
C ASP A 176 -6.89 -10.02 7.29
N ILE A 177 -6.96 -8.96 6.51
CA ILE A 177 -7.99 -8.60 5.54
C ILE A 177 -7.33 -8.07 4.28
N ASN A 178 -8.11 -7.73 3.25
CA ASN A 178 -7.59 -6.98 2.12
C ASN A 178 -7.10 -5.60 2.59
N ARG A 179 -5.88 -5.27 2.23
CA ARG A 179 -5.25 -3.99 2.57
C ARG A 179 -5.47 -2.97 1.47
N ASN A 180 -4.81 -1.82 1.57
CA ASN A 180 -4.91 -0.79 0.55
C ASN A 180 -4.68 -1.37 -0.86
N VAL A 181 -5.57 -1.06 -1.81
CA VAL A 181 -5.46 -1.45 -3.21
C VAL A 181 -4.53 -0.48 -3.93
N MET A 182 -3.57 -1.01 -4.68
CA MET A 182 -2.60 -0.21 -5.42
C MET A 182 -3.04 -0.03 -6.86
N LEU A 183 -2.69 1.14 -7.43
CA LEU A 183 -2.88 1.50 -8.83
C LEU A 183 -1.66 2.30 -9.31
N PRO A 184 -1.28 2.29 -10.59
CA PRO A 184 -0.31 3.24 -11.13
C PRO A 184 -0.65 4.68 -10.71
N PRO A 185 0.33 5.45 -10.20
CA PRO A 185 0.06 6.79 -9.67
C PRO A 185 -0.12 7.85 -10.75
N ALA A 186 -0.46 7.42 -11.95
CA ALA A 186 -0.69 8.27 -13.12
C ALA A 186 -2.18 8.60 -13.27
N PRO A 187 -2.61 9.83 -13.03
CA PRO A 187 -4.01 10.25 -13.18
C PRO A 187 -4.37 10.51 -14.64
N ILE A 188 -4.07 9.54 -15.50
CA ILE A 188 -4.33 9.63 -16.94
C ILE A 188 -5.81 9.51 -17.19
N ASP A 189 -6.36 10.49 -17.91
CA ASP A 189 -7.76 10.55 -18.37
C ASP A 189 -7.80 10.92 -19.86
N ASP A 190 -7.17 10.10 -20.68
CA ASP A 190 -6.92 10.30 -22.11
C ASP A 190 -7.69 9.20 -22.88
N ASP A 191 -8.39 9.60 -23.92
CA ASP A 191 -9.15 8.67 -24.78
C ASP A 191 -8.23 7.73 -25.60
N ASN A 192 -6.97 8.07 -25.76
CA ASN A 192 -5.97 7.20 -26.39
C ASN A 192 -5.42 6.14 -25.40
N ARG A 193 -5.68 6.31 -24.09
CA ARG A 193 -5.24 5.41 -23.01
C ARG A 193 -6.38 5.11 -22.04
N PRO A 194 -7.56 4.68 -22.51
CA PRO A 194 -8.76 4.46 -21.69
C PRO A 194 -8.57 3.38 -20.62
N GLN A 195 -7.60 2.47 -20.79
CA GLN A 195 -7.29 1.41 -19.84
C GLN A 195 -6.92 1.95 -18.44
N TYR A 196 -6.34 3.16 -18.32
CA TYR A 196 -6.07 3.76 -17.01
C TYR A 196 -7.35 4.15 -16.27
N ARG A 197 -8.39 4.63 -16.98
CA ARG A 197 -9.72 4.88 -16.39
C ARG A 197 -10.37 3.57 -15.91
N VAL A 198 -10.30 2.53 -16.74
CA VAL A 198 -10.83 1.21 -16.39
C VAL A 198 -10.08 0.60 -15.21
N ALA A 199 -8.76 0.72 -15.17
CA ALA A 199 -7.97 0.26 -14.03
C ALA A 199 -8.33 1.01 -12.74
N ARG A 200 -8.57 2.32 -12.80
CA ARG A 200 -9.03 3.11 -11.65
C ARG A 200 -10.40 2.64 -11.16
N HIS A 201 -11.32 2.35 -12.07
CA HIS A 201 -12.62 1.77 -11.74
C HIS A 201 -12.46 0.43 -10.99
N TRP A 202 -11.70 -0.51 -11.54
CA TRP A 202 -11.49 -1.80 -10.89
C TRP A 202 -10.74 -1.71 -9.57
N ALA A 203 -9.82 -0.77 -9.42
CA ALA A 203 -9.16 -0.54 -8.14
C ALA A 203 -10.14 -0.05 -7.07
N ALA A 204 -11.07 0.85 -7.43
CA ALA A 204 -12.13 1.31 -6.55
C ALA A 204 -13.08 0.16 -6.17
N VAL A 205 -13.53 -0.63 -7.15
CA VAL A 205 -14.37 -1.82 -6.91
C VAL A 205 -13.65 -2.80 -5.98
N CYS A 206 -12.37 -3.12 -6.20
CA CYS A 206 -11.61 -3.99 -5.32
C CYS A 206 -11.49 -3.43 -3.89
N ALA A 207 -11.30 -2.13 -3.75
CA ALA A 207 -11.17 -1.49 -2.46
C ALA A 207 -12.45 -1.57 -1.63
N GLU A 208 -13.59 -1.45 -2.29
CA GLU A 208 -14.92 -1.50 -1.67
C GLU A 208 -15.40 -2.92 -1.45
N LEU A 209 -15.30 -3.78 -2.46
CA LEU A 209 -15.73 -5.18 -2.41
C LEU A 209 -15.21 -5.95 -1.19
N PHE A 210 -13.99 -5.58 -0.75
CA PHE A 210 -13.28 -6.23 0.34
C PHE A 210 -13.17 -5.37 1.60
N VAL A 211 -14.09 -4.42 1.79
CA VAL A 211 -14.26 -3.77 3.10
C VAL A 211 -14.97 -4.75 4.03
N PRO A 212 -14.49 -4.93 5.27
CA PRO A 212 -15.25 -5.67 6.26
C PRO A 212 -16.63 -5.07 6.49
N GLN A 213 -17.67 -5.90 6.56
CA GLN A 213 -19.06 -5.47 6.63
C GLN A 213 -19.65 -5.53 8.03
N THR A 214 -18.89 -6.01 9.01
CA THR A 214 -19.32 -5.99 10.41
C THR A 214 -19.18 -4.60 11.00
N GLU A 215 -20.04 -4.28 11.95
CA GLU A 215 -20.06 -3.00 12.69
C GLU A 215 -18.79 -2.72 13.47
N ALA A 216 -18.06 -3.75 13.87
CA ALA A 216 -16.85 -3.65 14.67
C ALA A 216 -15.81 -2.66 14.14
N PHE A 217 -15.85 -2.37 12.85
CA PHE A 217 -14.91 -1.48 12.17
C PHE A 217 -15.35 -0.02 12.09
N SER A 218 -16.59 0.28 12.41
CA SER A 218 -17.17 1.59 12.13
C SER A 218 -17.88 2.19 13.34
N GLU A 219 -17.54 1.73 14.53
CA GLU A 219 -18.17 2.18 15.76
C GLU A 219 -17.41 3.35 16.35
N ILE A 220 -18.12 4.44 16.62
CA ILE A 220 -17.62 5.55 17.44
C ILE A 220 -18.13 5.32 18.86
N TRP A 221 -17.22 5.09 19.78
CA TRP A 221 -17.50 4.92 21.19
C TRP A 221 -17.11 6.19 21.97
N CYS A 222 -17.99 6.69 22.80
CA CYS A 222 -17.73 7.78 23.72
C CYS A 222 -18.03 7.33 25.15
N ASP A 223 -17.03 7.37 26.01
CA ASP A 223 -17.17 7.05 27.45
C ASP A 223 -17.91 5.74 27.74
N GLY A 224 -17.57 4.69 26.98
CA GLY A 224 -18.20 3.39 27.11
C GLY A 224 -19.60 3.28 26.48
N THR A 225 -20.09 4.35 25.84
CA THR A 225 -21.37 4.35 25.12
C THR A 225 -21.12 4.39 23.61
N LYS A 226 -21.74 3.47 22.86
CA LYS A 226 -21.72 3.47 21.40
C LYS A 226 -22.55 4.63 20.87
N LEU A 227 -21.91 5.63 20.26
CA LEU A 227 -22.57 6.81 19.72
C LEU A 227 -23.00 6.67 18.27
N ALA A 228 -22.20 6.05 17.43
CA ALA A 228 -22.50 5.89 16.02
C ALA A 228 -21.76 4.70 15.40
N SER A 229 -22.37 4.15 14.35
CA SER A 229 -21.77 3.17 13.48
C SER A 229 -21.81 3.73 12.06
N VAL A 230 -20.66 3.98 11.43
CA VAL A 230 -20.59 4.64 10.12
C VAL A 230 -19.95 3.70 9.09
N GLN A 231 -20.70 3.34 8.08
CA GLN A 231 -20.15 2.70 6.87
C GLN A 231 -19.91 3.77 5.81
N TYR A 232 -18.93 4.62 6.05
CA TYR A 232 -18.65 5.83 5.29
C TYR A 232 -18.38 5.57 3.80
N TRP A 233 -17.79 4.43 3.47
CA TRP A 233 -17.35 4.05 2.12
C TRP A 233 -18.46 3.48 1.22
N LYS A 234 -19.59 3.03 1.76
CA LYS A 234 -20.71 2.52 0.95
C LYS A 234 -21.45 3.60 0.13
N ARG A 235 -21.20 4.87 0.45
CA ARG A 235 -21.93 5.99 -0.15
C ARG A 235 -21.50 6.38 -1.55
N HIS A 236 -20.30 6.04 -1.98
CA HIS A 236 -19.75 6.63 -3.20
C HIS A 236 -19.85 5.78 -4.47
N ILE A 237 -20.20 4.50 -4.39
CA ILE A 237 -20.11 3.59 -5.55
C ILE A 237 -21.42 2.85 -5.88
N TYR A 238 -22.40 2.74 -4.96
CA TYR A 238 -23.57 1.86 -5.17
C TYR A 238 -24.95 2.47 -4.88
N THR A 239 -25.13 3.76 -4.92
CA THR A 239 -26.48 4.32 -4.90
C THR A 239 -26.94 4.68 -6.32
N ASP A 240 -27.62 3.75 -6.97
CA ASP A 240 -28.65 4.11 -7.94
C ASP A 240 -29.70 4.94 -7.18
N ASN A 241 -29.79 6.23 -7.41
CA ASN A 241 -30.87 7.14 -7.05
C ASN A 241 -30.81 8.10 -5.85
N ASP A 242 -29.69 8.32 -5.15
CA ASP A 242 -29.71 9.45 -4.22
C ASP A 242 -28.59 10.45 -4.52
N SER A 243 -28.97 11.52 -5.21
CA SER A 243 -28.15 12.70 -5.45
C SER A 243 -27.88 13.41 -4.12
N LEU A 244 -26.72 13.16 -3.51
CA LEU A 244 -26.17 14.05 -2.51
C LEU A 244 -25.81 15.37 -3.21
N ASP A 245 -26.43 16.46 -2.77
CA ASP A 245 -26.14 17.79 -3.28
C ASP A 245 -24.66 18.12 -3.08
N PRO A 246 -23.88 18.31 -4.17
CA PRO A 246 -22.47 18.69 -4.10
C PRO A 246 -22.23 19.99 -3.30
N ALA A 247 -23.26 20.81 -3.08
CA ALA A 247 -23.18 22.02 -2.27
C ALA A 247 -22.99 21.72 -0.77
N GLN A 248 -23.42 20.55 -0.30
CA GLN A 248 -23.23 20.19 1.12
C GLN A 248 -21.79 19.71 1.43
N LEU A 249 -21.07 19.18 0.45
CA LEU A 249 -19.64 18.83 0.60
C LEU A 249 -18.70 20.03 0.47
N LYS A 250 -19.15 21.13 -0.16
CA LYS A 250 -18.40 22.39 -0.27
C LYS A 250 -18.32 23.20 1.03
N ASN A 251 -19.09 22.85 2.04
CA ASN A 251 -19.18 23.61 3.30
C ASN A 251 -18.25 23.11 4.41
N ILE A 252 -17.43 22.09 4.18
CA ILE A 252 -16.38 21.69 5.15
C ILE A 252 -15.13 22.54 4.86
N LYS A 253 -15.11 23.76 5.37
CA LYS A 253 -14.07 24.74 5.03
C LYS A 253 -12.82 24.69 5.91
N SER A 254 -12.88 24.29 7.16
CA SER A 254 -11.70 24.12 8.03
C SER A 254 -12.03 23.47 9.38
N ILE A 255 -11.01 22.91 10.05
CA ILE A 255 -11.07 22.46 11.45
C ILE A 255 -11.47 23.60 12.39
N GLU A 256 -11.15 24.85 12.06
CA GLU A 256 -11.53 26.01 12.90
C GLU A 256 -13.04 26.29 12.88
N GLU A 257 -13.72 26.01 11.79
CA GLU A 257 -15.19 26.08 11.74
C GLU A 257 -15.83 24.92 12.52
N PHE A 258 -15.21 23.75 12.53
CA PHE A 258 -15.65 22.62 13.36
C PHE A 258 -15.44 22.86 14.86
N LYS A 259 -14.34 23.48 15.26
CA LYS A 259 -14.05 23.83 16.67
C LYS A 259 -15.00 24.92 17.24
N LYS A 260 -15.69 25.66 16.38
CA LYS A 260 -16.69 26.65 16.78
C LYS A 260 -18.10 26.08 16.96
N ASN A 261 -18.34 24.86 16.45
CA ASN A 261 -19.62 24.21 16.57
C ASN A 261 -19.65 23.39 17.86
N ASP A 262 -20.54 23.79 18.76
CA ASP A 262 -20.87 23.12 20.03
C ASP A 262 -21.05 21.59 19.79
N GLU A 263 -20.61 20.76 20.74
CA GLU A 263 -20.74 19.28 20.67
C GLU A 263 -22.18 18.83 20.36
N SER A 264 -23.18 19.60 20.78
CA SER A 264 -24.61 19.40 20.47
C SER A 264 -24.92 19.46 18.96
N GLN A 265 -24.13 20.18 18.15
CA GLN A 265 -24.33 20.25 16.69
C GLN A 265 -23.75 19.04 15.96
N VAL A 266 -22.71 18.42 16.52
CA VAL A 266 -22.15 17.15 15.97
C VAL A 266 -23.15 16.03 16.19
N ASP A 267 -23.80 15.96 17.35
CA ASP A 267 -24.86 15.00 17.63
C ASP A 267 -26.09 15.22 16.74
N ASN A 268 -26.47 16.47 16.49
CA ASN A 268 -27.53 16.82 15.57
C ASN A 268 -27.20 16.51 14.12
N PHE A 269 -25.94 16.72 13.69
CA PHE A 269 -25.46 16.35 12.37
C PHE A 269 -25.49 14.82 12.16
N ILE A 270 -25.03 14.04 13.13
CA ILE A 270 -25.05 12.58 13.10
C ILE A 270 -26.50 12.08 13.12
N GLN A 271 -27.37 12.66 13.94
CA GLN A 271 -28.79 12.33 14.03
C GLN A 271 -29.57 12.71 12.76
N ASP A 272 -29.30 13.88 12.20
CA ASP A 272 -29.90 14.34 10.94
C ASP A 272 -29.43 13.50 9.75
N TRP A 273 -28.18 13.10 9.78
CA TRP A 273 -27.60 12.22 8.79
C TRP A 273 -28.21 10.81 8.87
N MET A 274 -28.40 10.28 10.08
CA MET A 274 -29.13 9.02 10.31
C MET A 274 -30.59 9.08 9.84
N ARG A 275 -31.25 10.24 9.98
CA ARG A 275 -32.63 10.45 9.54
C ARG A 275 -32.76 10.56 8.01
N ARG A 276 -31.79 11.19 7.34
CA ARG A 276 -31.80 11.39 5.88
C ARG A 276 -31.55 10.11 5.11
N ASP A 277 -31.01 9.09 5.74
CA ASP A 277 -30.77 7.77 5.15
C ASP A 277 -32.02 6.85 5.18
N ASN A 278 -33.24 7.43 5.20
CA ASN A 278 -34.54 6.73 5.13
C ASN A 278 -34.67 5.53 6.08
N GLY A 279 -34.10 5.60 7.28
CA GLY A 279 -34.15 4.49 8.22
C GLY A 279 -33.14 3.37 7.91
N HIS A 280 -32.30 3.52 6.89
CA HIS A 280 -31.10 2.72 6.70
C HIS A 280 -29.94 3.20 7.59
N GLY A 281 -30.19 4.23 8.40
CA GLY A 281 -29.39 4.49 9.58
C GLY A 281 -29.41 3.22 10.41
N ILE A 282 -28.29 2.55 10.46
CA ILE A 282 -28.17 1.16 10.82
C ILE A 282 -28.50 1.01 12.31
N ILE A 283 -29.77 0.80 12.60
CA ILE A 283 -30.13 0.02 13.77
C ILE A 283 -29.76 -1.40 13.39
N LEU A 284 -28.50 -1.72 13.61
CA LEU A 284 -28.09 -3.08 13.42
C LEU A 284 -28.76 -3.92 14.46
N PRO A 285 -29.45 -4.98 14.05
CA PRO A 285 -29.76 -6.02 14.99
C PRO A 285 -28.46 -6.38 15.70
N LYS A 286 -28.51 -6.63 17.00
CA LYS A 286 -27.37 -7.11 17.78
C LYS A 286 -26.55 -8.02 16.90
N SER A 287 -25.27 -7.71 16.71
CA SER A 287 -24.38 -8.30 15.73
C SER A 287 -24.17 -9.79 15.98
N GLU A 288 -25.08 -10.58 15.50
CA GLU A 288 -24.92 -12.03 15.39
C GLU A 288 -24.51 -12.43 13.98
N THR A 289 -24.34 -11.44 13.09
CA THR A 289 -23.98 -11.74 11.70
C THR A 289 -22.48 -11.95 11.57
N THR A 290 -22.11 -13.14 11.18
CA THR A 290 -20.76 -13.49 10.73
C THR A 290 -20.35 -12.57 9.59
N GLU A 291 -19.11 -12.11 9.59
CA GLU A 291 -18.55 -11.31 8.49
C GLU A 291 -18.71 -12.06 7.16
N PRO A 292 -19.48 -11.54 6.19
CA PRO A 292 -19.93 -12.32 5.04
C PRO A 292 -18.80 -12.74 4.09
N ILE A 293 -17.73 -11.92 3.97
CA ILE A 293 -16.61 -12.23 3.08
C ILE A 293 -15.55 -13.04 3.81
N TYR A 294 -15.19 -12.61 5.03
CA TYR A 294 -14.04 -13.13 5.74
C TYR A 294 -14.36 -14.21 6.77
N GLY A 295 -15.64 -14.36 7.17
CA GLY A 295 -16.03 -15.26 8.24
C GLY A 295 -15.54 -14.81 9.62
N GLU A 296 -15.82 -15.59 10.66
CA GLU A 296 -15.53 -15.26 12.07
C GLU A 296 -14.03 -15.07 12.35
N THR A 297 -13.18 -15.84 11.69
CA THR A 297 -11.72 -15.82 11.93
C THR A 297 -10.98 -14.92 10.97
N TYR A 298 -11.67 -14.21 10.09
CA TYR A 298 -11.08 -13.41 9.02
C TYR A 298 -10.12 -14.25 8.14
N LEU A 299 -9.23 -13.59 7.36
CA LEU A 299 -8.24 -14.33 6.57
C LEU A 299 -7.13 -14.90 7.47
N PRO A 300 -6.49 -15.99 7.05
CA PRO A 300 -5.33 -16.54 7.76
C PRO A 300 -4.18 -15.55 7.93
N ARG A 301 -4.06 -14.62 6.95
CA ARG A 301 -2.99 -13.61 6.94
C ARG A 301 -3.42 -12.39 6.11
N LYS A 302 -2.62 -11.29 6.21
CA LYS A 302 -2.77 -10.09 5.36
C LYS A 302 -2.93 -10.46 3.89
N PHE A 303 -3.81 -9.74 3.20
CA PHE A 303 -4.11 -9.91 1.79
C PHE A 303 -3.88 -8.60 1.02
N LYS A 304 -3.43 -8.67 -0.22
CA LYS A 304 -3.03 -7.50 -1.00
C LYS A 304 -3.49 -7.65 -2.43
N ILE A 305 -4.14 -6.61 -2.94
CA ILE A 305 -4.55 -6.50 -4.34
C ILE A 305 -3.83 -5.31 -4.97
N GLY A 306 -3.36 -5.47 -6.20
CA GLY A 306 -2.88 -4.40 -7.06
C GLY A 306 -3.55 -4.48 -8.42
N VAL A 307 -3.95 -3.34 -8.95
CA VAL A 307 -4.57 -3.21 -10.27
C VAL A 307 -3.66 -2.38 -11.15
N THR A 308 -3.43 -2.79 -12.37
CA THR A 308 -2.60 -2.08 -13.34
C THR A 308 -3.11 -2.28 -14.76
N VAL A 309 -2.43 -1.69 -15.73
CA VAL A 309 -2.66 -1.89 -17.16
C VAL A 309 -1.50 -2.67 -17.77
N GLU A 310 -1.70 -3.27 -18.93
CA GLU A 310 -0.62 -3.97 -19.63
C GLU A 310 0.57 -3.03 -19.90
N GLY A 311 1.76 -3.52 -19.60
CA GLY A 311 3.02 -2.82 -19.81
C GLY A 311 3.43 -1.87 -18.69
N ASP A 312 2.53 -1.48 -17.75
CA ASP A 312 2.87 -0.60 -16.63
C ASP A 312 3.04 -1.42 -15.32
N ASN A 313 4.28 -1.58 -14.87
CA ASN A 313 4.60 -2.25 -13.60
C ASN A 313 5.04 -1.27 -12.49
N SER A 314 4.58 -0.04 -12.50
CA SER A 314 4.87 0.95 -11.44
C SER A 314 4.46 0.49 -10.03
N ILE A 315 3.50 -0.44 -9.93
CA ILE A 315 3.00 -0.99 -8.66
C ILE A 315 3.68 -2.28 -8.20
N ASP A 316 4.66 -2.83 -8.91
CA ASP A 316 5.18 -4.20 -8.69
C ASP A 316 4.01 -5.21 -8.64
N VAL A 317 3.22 -5.33 -9.69
CA VAL A 317 1.98 -6.14 -9.69
C VAL A 317 2.22 -7.58 -9.21
N TYR A 318 3.36 -8.15 -9.54
CA TYR A 318 3.75 -9.53 -9.20
C TYR A 318 3.95 -9.81 -7.71
N ILE A 319 3.99 -8.79 -6.84
CA ILE A 319 4.18 -9.00 -5.38
C ILE A 319 2.87 -9.08 -4.61
N ASN A 320 1.74 -8.95 -5.27
CA ASN A 320 0.42 -8.95 -4.63
C ASN A 320 -0.14 -10.38 -4.52
N ASP A 321 -1.04 -10.59 -3.56
CA ASP A 321 -1.77 -11.85 -3.46
C ASP A 321 -2.68 -12.02 -4.68
N ILE A 322 -3.27 -10.91 -5.17
CA ILE A 322 -3.91 -10.81 -6.49
C ILE A 322 -3.33 -9.62 -7.24
N GLY A 323 -2.91 -9.83 -8.48
CA GLY A 323 -2.68 -8.82 -9.48
C GLY A 323 -3.81 -8.82 -10.51
N VAL A 324 -4.37 -7.65 -10.79
CA VAL A 324 -5.41 -7.44 -11.80
C VAL A 324 -4.80 -6.59 -12.90
N VAL A 325 -4.73 -7.12 -14.10
CA VAL A 325 -4.12 -6.44 -15.26
C VAL A 325 -5.18 -6.20 -16.31
N VAL A 326 -5.57 -4.93 -16.51
CA VAL A 326 -6.56 -4.54 -17.51
C VAL A 326 -5.99 -4.77 -18.90
N CYS A 327 -6.72 -5.53 -19.73
CA CYS A 327 -6.36 -5.77 -21.12
C CYS A 327 -6.57 -4.52 -21.98
N ASP A 328 -5.70 -4.32 -22.96
CA ASP A 328 -5.75 -3.14 -23.83
C ASP A 328 -7.06 -3.00 -24.62
N ASP A 329 -7.68 -4.13 -24.98
CA ASP A 329 -8.98 -4.16 -25.67
C ASP A 329 -10.17 -3.89 -24.77
N LEU A 330 -9.93 -3.64 -23.47
CA LEU A 330 -10.93 -3.36 -22.44
C LEU A 330 -11.98 -4.45 -22.20
N SER A 331 -11.81 -5.64 -22.80
CA SER A 331 -12.80 -6.72 -22.72
C SER A 331 -12.81 -7.43 -21.36
N GLY A 332 -11.73 -7.28 -20.58
CA GLY A 332 -11.58 -7.92 -19.27
C GLY A 332 -10.20 -7.69 -18.71
N VAL A 333 -9.79 -8.60 -17.82
CA VAL A 333 -8.51 -8.53 -17.09
C VAL A 333 -7.79 -9.88 -17.09
N ASN A 334 -6.46 -9.85 -17.07
CA ASN A 334 -5.67 -10.98 -16.62
C ASN A 334 -5.53 -10.96 -15.10
N ILE A 335 -5.72 -12.11 -14.46
CA ILE A 335 -5.58 -12.29 -12.99
C ILE A 335 -4.29 -13.06 -12.71
N LEU A 336 -3.44 -12.44 -11.89
CA LEU A 336 -2.23 -13.03 -11.33
C LEU A 336 -2.45 -13.36 -9.86
N VAL A 337 -1.93 -14.49 -9.37
CA VAL A 337 -2.14 -14.93 -7.98
C VAL A 337 -0.87 -15.43 -7.30
N GLY A 338 -0.82 -15.30 -6.00
CA GLY A 338 0.19 -15.95 -5.16
C GLY A 338 1.52 -15.19 -5.03
N GLY A 339 1.54 -13.88 -5.25
CA GLY A 339 2.72 -13.06 -4.97
C GLY A 339 2.88 -12.69 -3.49
N GLY A 340 4.13 -12.45 -3.10
CA GLY A 340 4.43 -11.98 -1.75
C GLY A 340 5.89 -12.11 -1.35
N LEU A 341 6.46 -11.05 -0.80
CA LEU A 341 7.90 -10.95 -0.56
C LEU A 341 8.34 -11.31 0.85
N GLY A 342 7.48 -11.09 1.87
CA GLY A 342 7.88 -11.28 3.27
C GLY A 342 8.37 -12.68 3.58
N ARG A 343 9.50 -12.77 4.26
CA ARG A 343 10.08 -14.01 4.79
C ARG A 343 10.48 -13.81 6.26
N THR A 344 10.83 -14.88 6.93
CA THR A 344 11.30 -14.89 8.31
C THR A 344 12.78 -15.29 8.33
N HIS A 345 13.59 -14.54 9.04
CA HIS A 345 15.02 -14.83 9.14
C HIS A 345 15.28 -16.25 9.67
N GLY A 346 16.20 -16.97 9.04
CA GLY A 346 16.57 -18.33 9.45
C GLY A 346 15.52 -19.42 9.15
N LYS A 347 14.32 -19.09 8.64
CA LYS A 347 13.30 -20.08 8.26
C LYS A 347 13.25 -20.27 6.75
N GLN A 348 13.90 -21.32 6.26
CA GLN A 348 13.93 -21.67 4.83
C GLN A 348 12.55 -22.00 4.25
N THR A 349 11.59 -22.41 5.10
CA THR A 349 10.19 -22.64 4.70
C THR A 349 9.45 -21.35 4.33
N THR A 350 10.07 -20.19 4.54
CA THR A 350 9.53 -18.88 4.16
C THR A 350 10.38 -18.23 3.07
N PHE A 351 9.76 -17.84 1.96
CA PHE A 351 10.45 -17.33 0.78
C PHE A 351 9.70 -16.18 0.12
N ALA A 352 10.41 -15.34 -0.65
CA ALA A 352 9.82 -14.38 -1.56
C ALA A 352 9.35 -15.10 -2.84
N ARG A 353 8.20 -14.66 -3.40
CA ARG A 353 7.64 -15.24 -4.61
C ARG A 353 6.90 -14.18 -5.41
N THR A 354 7.03 -14.23 -6.73
CA THR A 354 6.19 -13.51 -7.69
C THR A 354 4.86 -14.23 -7.87
N ALA A 355 3.81 -13.49 -8.18
CA ALA A 355 2.52 -14.03 -8.61
C ALA A 355 2.68 -14.76 -9.95
N GLN A 356 1.79 -15.72 -10.19
CA GLN A 356 1.66 -16.43 -11.46
C GLN A 356 0.38 -16.02 -12.17
N GLU A 357 0.42 -15.97 -13.48
CA GLU A 357 -0.75 -15.77 -14.32
C GLU A 357 -1.71 -16.97 -14.15
N MET A 358 -2.97 -16.70 -13.81
CA MET A 358 -3.95 -17.74 -13.54
C MET A 358 -5.01 -17.84 -14.63
N ALA A 359 -5.63 -16.72 -14.98
CA ALA A 359 -6.77 -16.72 -15.89
C ALA A 359 -6.99 -15.34 -16.53
N TYR A 360 -7.64 -15.34 -17.69
CA TYR A 360 -8.37 -14.17 -18.20
C TYR A 360 -9.80 -14.20 -17.66
N VAL A 361 -10.33 -13.02 -17.32
CA VAL A 361 -11.67 -12.84 -16.74
C VAL A 361 -12.38 -11.68 -17.45
N PRO A 362 -13.55 -11.93 -18.11
CA PRO A 362 -14.38 -10.88 -18.67
C PRO A 362 -14.90 -9.91 -17.60
N ASN A 363 -15.18 -8.66 -17.97
CA ASN A 363 -15.53 -7.58 -17.04
C ASN A 363 -16.68 -7.94 -16.08
N GLU A 364 -17.73 -8.59 -16.57
CA GLU A 364 -18.92 -8.97 -15.80
C GLU A 364 -18.66 -10.03 -14.73
N GLN A 365 -17.57 -10.79 -14.84
CA GLN A 365 -17.21 -11.87 -13.91
C GLN A 365 -16.14 -11.47 -12.87
N ILE A 366 -15.49 -10.31 -13.04
CA ILE A 366 -14.36 -9.91 -12.20
C ILE A 366 -14.69 -9.92 -10.70
N PRO A 367 -15.79 -9.30 -10.23
CA PRO A 367 -16.10 -9.28 -8.79
C PRO A 367 -16.30 -10.69 -8.21
N GLN A 368 -16.94 -11.59 -8.96
CA GLN A 368 -17.22 -12.96 -8.54
C GLN A 368 -15.94 -13.79 -8.44
N VAL A 369 -15.06 -13.68 -9.44
CA VAL A 369 -13.77 -14.38 -9.44
C VAL A 369 -12.86 -13.88 -8.31
N LEU A 370 -12.81 -12.57 -8.08
CA LEU A 370 -12.03 -12.00 -6.97
C LEU A 370 -12.55 -12.50 -5.61
N LYS A 371 -13.88 -12.55 -5.42
CA LYS A 371 -14.50 -13.13 -4.22
C LYS A 371 -14.14 -14.61 -4.07
N ALA A 372 -14.18 -15.39 -5.14
CA ALA A 372 -13.82 -16.81 -5.14
C ALA A 372 -12.36 -17.00 -4.68
N ILE A 373 -11.40 -16.21 -5.19
CA ILE A 373 -10.01 -16.29 -4.77
C ILE A 373 -9.85 -15.97 -3.27
N VAL A 374 -10.53 -14.95 -2.78
CA VAL A 374 -10.48 -14.58 -1.35
C VAL A 374 -11.11 -15.66 -0.48
N ALA A 375 -12.23 -16.26 -0.92
CA ALA A 375 -12.89 -17.36 -0.22
C ALA A 375 -12.00 -18.61 -0.17
N VAL A 376 -11.34 -18.97 -1.27
CA VAL A 376 -10.34 -20.06 -1.30
C VAL A 376 -9.22 -19.81 -0.30
N GLN A 377 -8.67 -18.59 -0.22
CA GLN A 377 -7.66 -18.26 0.78
C GLN A 377 -8.22 -18.30 2.21
N ARG A 378 -9.46 -17.88 2.43
CA ARG A 378 -10.12 -17.95 3.74
C ARG A 378 -10.24 -19.39 4.22
N ASP A 379 -10.69 -20.28 3.34
CA ASP A 379 -11.10 -21.63 3.70
C ASP A 379 -9.95 -22.65 3.62
N HIS A 380 -9.03 -22.49 2.67
CA HIS A 380 -7.92 -23.40 2.42
C HIS A 380 -6.54 -22.85 2.82
N GLY A 381 -6.42 -21.58 3.16
CA GLY A 381 -5.17 -20.97 3.63
C GLY A 381 -4.75 -21.58 4.97
N ASN A 382 -3.43 -21.75 5.18
CA ASN A 382 -2.89 -22.37 6.39
C ASN A 382 -3.20 -21.54 7.64
N ARG A 383 -3.93 -22.12 8.60
CA ARG A 383 -4.29 -21.49 9.88
C ARG A 383 -3.52 -22.03 11.08
N GLU A 384 -2.75 -23.10 10.89
CA GLU A 384 -1.94 -23.72 11.95
C GLU A 384 -0.57 -23.04 12.07
N ILE A 385 0.04 -22.71 10.92
CA ILE A 385 1.40 -22.16 10.85
C ILE A 385 1.34 -20.76 10.24
N ARG A 386 1.24 -19.74 11.11
CA ARG A 386 1.11 -18.34 10.69
C ARG A 386 2.22 -17.85 9.75
N ALA A 387 3.42 -18.42 9.83
CA ALA A 387 4.53 -18.08 8.93
C ALA A 387 4.22 -18.44 7.47
N ASN A 388 3.43 -19.48 7.25
CA ASN A 388 3.05 -20.03 5.95
C ASN A 388 1.58 -19.75 5.57
N ALA A 389 0.93 -18.78 6.22
CA ALA A 389 -0.50 -18.49 6.07
C ALA A 389 -0.87 -17.58 4.89
N ARG A 390 0.11 -17.03 4.13
CA ARG A 390 -0.14 -16.19 2.95
C ARG A 390 -0.58 -17.02 1.75
N LEU A 391 -1.38 -16.42 0.84
CA LEU A 391 -1.84 -17.04 -0.40
C LEU A 391 -0.71 -17.67 -1.21
N LYS A 392 0.46 -17.04 -1.27
CA LYS A 392 1.63 -17.57 -2.01
C LYS A 392 2.03 -18.98 -1.62
N TYR A 393 1.81 -19.36 -0.37
CA TYR A 393 2.13 -20.72 0.10
C TYR A 393 1.06 -21.72 -0.34
N LEU A 394 -0.21 -21.32 -0.33
CA LEU A 394 -1.30 -22.15 -0.84
C LEU A 394 -1.10 -22.42 -2.34
N VAL A 395 -0.85 -21.37 -3.13
CA VAL A 395 -0.57 -21.50 -4.58
C VAL A 395 0.71 -22.32 -4.82
N HIS A 396 1.75 -22.16 -3.98
CA HIS A 396 2.98 -22.96 -4.11
C HIS A 396 2.75 -24.44 -3.84
N THR A 397 1.96 -24.76 -2.83
CA THR A 397 1.70 -26.15 -2.43
C THR A 397 0.79 -26.87 -3.41
N LEU A 398 -0.23 -26.20 -3.93
CA LEU A 398 -1.18 -26.79 -4.88
C LEU A 398 -0.65 -26.82 -6.33
N GLY A 399 0.18 -25.85 -6.70
CA GLY A 399 0.44 -25.50 -8.09
C GLY A 399 -0.67 -24.62 -8.66
N ILE A 400 -0.38 -23.94 -9.81
CA ILE A 400 -1.33 -22.96 -10.37
C ILE A 400 -2.60 -23.62 -10.92
N ASP A 401 -2.49 -24.78 -11.56
CA ASP A 401 -3.64 -25.44 -12.18
C ASP A 401 -4.62 -25.97 -11.16
N ALA A 402 -4.15 -26.63 -10.08
CA ALA A 402 -5.02 -27.10 -9.00
C ALA A 402 -5.61 -25.92 -8.21
N PHE A 403 -4.87 -24.83 -8.03
CA PHE A 403 -5.41 -23.60 -7.43
C PHE A 403 -6.49 -22.98 -8.31
N LYS A 404 -6.28 -22.88 -9.63
CA LYS A 404 -7.29 -22.40 -10.59
C LYS A 404 -8.56 -23.25 -10.53
N SER A 405 -8.43 -24.59 -10.57
CA SER A 405 -9.58 -25.51 -10.49
C SER A 405 -10.38 -25.32 -9.19
N LEU A 406 -9.69 -25.03 -8.08
CA LEU A 406 -10.35 -24.72 -6.82
C LEU A 406 -11.10 -23.38 -6.86
N VAL A 407 -10.53 -22.35 -7.49
CA VAL A 407 -11.20 -21.06 -7.72
C VAL A 407 -12.42 -21.25 -8.62
N GLU A 408 -12.32 -22.04 -9.70
CA GLU A 408 -13.44 -22.38 -10.59
C GLU A 408 -14.57 -23.08 -9.86
N ALA A 409 -14.24 -23.99 -8.93
CA ALA A 409 -15.25 -24.63 -8.08
C ALA A 409 -16.02 -23.63 -7.21
N TYR A 410 -15.33 -22.64 -6.65
CA TYR A 410 -15.95 -21.55 -5.86
C TYR A 410 -16.70 -20.54 -6.75
N HIS A 411 -16.19 -20.27 -7.93
CA HIS A 411 -16.83 -19.38 -8.92
C HIS A 411 -18.06 -20.03 -9.56
N GLY A 412 -17.97 -21.32 -9.83
CA GLY A 412 -19.03 -22.13 -10.44
C GLY A 412 -19.02 -22.17 -11.97
N ALA A 413 -17.94 -21.73 -12.58
CA ALA A 413 -17.68 -21.82 -14.01
C ALA A 413 -16.18 -21.95 -14.27
N SER A 414 -15.81 -22.49 -15.43
CA SER A 414 -14.43 -22.51 -15.90
C SER A 414 -13.95 -21.11 -16.25
N LEU A 415 -12.66 -20.87 -16.10
CA LEU A 415 -11.98 -19.64 -16.44
C LEU A 415 -11.08 -19.84 -17.67
N ASP A 416 -11.07 -18.87 -18.55
CA ASP A 416 -10.18 -18.90 -19.72
C ASP A 416 -8.70 -18.83 -19.30
N PRO A 417 -7.78 -19.37 -20.14
CA PRO A 417 -6.36 -19.18 -19.92
C PRO A 417 -5.99 -17.69 -19.98
N PRO A 418 -4.91 -17.28 -19.29
CA PRO A 418 -4.46 -15.89 -19.35
C PRO A 418 -4.09 -15.51 -20.78
N ARG A 419 -4.37 -14.28 -21.18
CA ARG A 419 -3.99 -13.72 -22.47
C ARG A 419 -2.56 -13.22 -22.44
N PRO A 420 -1.82 -13.26 -23.57
CA PRO A 420 -0.49 -12.65 -23.67
C PRO A 420 -0.54 -11.17 -23.26
N MET A 421 0.43 -10.73 -22.47
CA MET A 421 0.55 -9.35 -22.03
C MET A 421 1.74 -8.66 -22.70
N LYS A 422 1.68 -7.34 -22.82
CA LYS A 422 2.79 -6.51 -23.29
C LYS A 422 4.03 -6.64 -22.37
N PRO A 423 5.25 -6.42 -22.90
CA PRO A 423 6.45 -6.35 -22.08
C PRO A 423 6.31 -5.30 -20.97
N TRP A 424 6.67 -5.68 -19.78
CA TRP A 424 6.58 -4.83 -18.61
C TRP A 424 7.65 -3.75 -18.57
N ARG A 425 7.26 -2.57 -18.09
CA ARG A 425 8.16 -1.45 -17.82
C ARG A 425 7.86 -0.88 -16.45
N TYR A 426 8.89 -0.47 -15.74
CA TYR A 426 8.74 0.34 -14.54
C TYR A 426 8.70 1.82 -14.92
N SER A 427 7.74 2.56 -14.39
CA SER A 427 7.67 4.02 -14.46
C SER A 427 7.45 4.57 -13.04
N ASP A 428 8.22 5.58 -12.65
CA ASP A 428 8.04 6.28 -11.38
C ASP A 428 7.00 7.40 -11.48
N TRP A 429 6.65 7.83 -12.70
CA TRP A 429 5.70 8.91 -12.99
C TRP A 429 6.11 10.26 -12.38
N LEU A 430 7.40 10.49 -12.16
CA LEU A 430 7.94 11.75 -11.67
C LEU A 430 8.08 12.77 -12.79
N GLY A 431 8.14 14.08 -12.41
CA GLY A 431 8.18 15.18 -13.37
C GLY A 431 6.80 15.57 -13.91
N TRP A 432 6.79 16.39 -14.96
CA TRP A 432 5.57 16.93 -15.55
C TRP A 432 4.99 16.03 -16.63
N HIS A 433 3.68 15.82 -16.56
CA HIS A 433 2.92 15.03 -17.52
C HIS A 433 1.57 15.67 -17.83
N ASP A 434 1.04 15.37 -19.01
CA ASP A 434 -0.32 15.68 -19.40
C ASP A 434 -1.27 14.57 -18.93
N ALA A 435 -2.35 14.94 -18.25
CA ALA A 435 -3.37 14.01 -17.82
C ALA A 435 -4.29 13.57 -18.98
N GLY A 436 -4.38 14.35 -20.05
CA GLY A 436 -5.20 14.09 -21.24
C GLY A 436 -6.62 14.68 -21.15
N ASP A 437 -6.98 15.28 -20.03
CA ASP A 437 -8.26 15.96 -19.79
C ASP A 437 -8.15 17.49 -19.79
N GLY A 438 -7.02 18.01 -20.23
CA GLY A 438 -6.68 19.43 -20.21
C GLY A 438 -6.01 19.89 -18.91
N THR A 439 -5.78 19.00 -17.95
CA THR A 439 -4.99 19.26 -16.74
C THR A 439 -3.62 18.62 -16.83
N LEU A 440 -2.72 19.11 -15.97
CA LEU A 440 -1.38 18.54 -15.79
C LEU A 440 -1.27 17.81 -14.45
N PHE A 441 -0.28 16.92 -14.34
CA PHE A 441 0.20 16.42 -13.07
C PHE A 441 1.72 16.52 -12.98
N CYS A 442 2.22 16.63 -11.76
CA CYS A 442 3.64 16.74 -11.48
C CYS A 442 4.06 15.77 -10.40
N GLY A 443 4.93 14.83 -10.72
CA GLY A 443 5.53 13.94 -9.75
C GLY A 443 6.74 14.55 -9.07
N ILE A 444 6.73 14.54 -7.73
CA ILE A 444 7.80 15.06 -6.87
C ILE A 444 8.48 13.89 -6.18
N ASN A 445 9.81 13.83 -6.28
CA ASN A 445 10.58 12.83 -5.56
C ASN A 445 10.53 13.10 -4.05
N VAL A 446 10.23 12.05 -3.27
CA VAL A 446 10.25 12.08 -1.81
C VAL A 446 11.17 10.99 -1.31
N GLU A 447 12.25 11.37 -0.69
CA GLU A 447 13.18 10.40 -0.16
C GLU A 447 12.53 9.53 0.93
N GLN A 448 12.48 8.21 0.67
CA GLN A 448 11.92 7.16 1.53
C GLN A 448 10.49 7.45 2.05
N GLY A 449 9.77 8.34 1.39
CA GLY A 449 8.39 8.69 1.71
C GLY A 449 8.21 9.64 2.89
N ARG A 450 9.25 10.28 3.39
CA ARG A 450 9.18 11.17 4.54
C ARG A 450 8.78 12.58 4.14
N ILE A 451 7.60 13.03 4.56
CA ILE A 451 7.09 14.38 4.35
C ILE A 451 7.35 15.19 5.61
N ARG A 452 8.35 16.05 5.52
CA ARG A 452 8.72 17.01 6.58
C ARG A 452 9.50 18.17 5.99
N ASP A 453 9.65 19.22 6.76
CA ASP A 453 10.60 20.29 6.50
C ASP A 453 11.92 19.93 7.21
N PHE A 454 13.03 19.99 6.49
CA PHE A 454 14.34 19.65 7.02
C PHE A 454 15.05 20.92 7.51
N ASP A 455 15.84 20.79 8.56
CA ASP A 455 16.66 21.87 9.06
C ASP A 455 17.89 22.09 8.16
N GLY A 456 18.28 23.34 7.99
CA GLY A 456 19.49 23.74 7.26
C GLY A 456 19.22 24.72 6.11
N GLU A 457 20.25 25.44 5.73
CA GLU A 457 20.22 26.33 4.55
C GLU A 457 20.05 25.46 3.30
N ASN A 458 19.11 25.81 2.44
CA ASN A 458 18.75 25.09 1.22
C ASN A 458 18.21 23.66 1.46
N ALA A 459 17.82 23.30 2.68
CA ALA A 459 17.16 22.03 2.96
C ALA A 459 15.73 21.99 2.38
N PRO A 460 15.27 20.86 1.84
CA PRO A 460 13.94 20.74 1.26
C PRO A 460 12.84 20.93 2.30
N GLN A 461 11.89 21.83 2.01
CA GLN A 461 10.74 22.17 2.84
C GLN A 461 9.48 21.55 2.26
N LEU A 462 9.45 20.21 2.23
CA LEU A 462 8.44 19.45 1.47
C LEU A 462 7.02 19.61 2.05
N ARG A 463 6.90 19.68 3.37
CA ARG A 463 5.63 19.85 4.08
C ARG A 463 5.02 21.21 3.78
N SER A 464 5.82 22.27 3.92
CA SER A 464 5.45 23.66 3.57
C SER A 464 5.11 23.79 2.09
N PHE A 465 5.92 23.18 1.21
CA PHE A 465 5.66 23.15 -0.23
C PHE A 465 4.27 22.57 -0.55
N LEU A 466 3.92 21.43 0.00
CA LEU A 466 2.62 20.79 -0.28
C LEU A 466 1.44 21.62 0.20
N LYS A 467 1.55 22.25 1.37
CA LYS A 467 0.51 23.17 1.89
C LYS A 467 0.31 24.37 0.97
N ASP A 468 1.39 24.99 0.53
CA ASP A 468 1.34 26.15 -0.36
C ASP A 468 0.85 25.76 -1.77
N ALA A 469 1.27 24.62 -2.30
CA ALA A 469 0.78 24.11 -3.57
C ALA A 469 -0.73 23.88 -3.55
N ILE A 470 -1.24 23.17 -2.55
CA ILE A 470 -2.68 22.94 -2.39
C ILE A 470 -3.45 24.26 -2.22
N LYS A 471 -2.95 25.16 -1.37
CA LYS A 471 -3.58 26.46 -1.11
C LYS A 471 -3.68 27.32 -2.37
N ASN A 472 -2.61 27.37 -3.17
CA ASN A 472 -2.50 28.29 -4.29
C ASN A 472 -3.17 27.76 -5.58
N THR A 473 -3.20 26.43 -5.77
CA THR A 473 -3.69 25.82 -7.02
C THR A 473 -4.91 24.94 -6.83
N GLY A 474 -5.27 24.56 -5.59
CA GLY A 474 -6.34 23.61 -5.32
C GLY A 474 -6.03 22.19 -5.79
N CYS A 475 -4.75 21.86 -6.02
CA CYS A 475 -4.35 20.53 -6.47
C CYS A 475 -4.66 19.44 -5.43
N ASP A 476 -4.92 18.24 -5.91
CA ASP A 476 -5.01 17.02 -5.12
C ASP A 476 -3.70 16.23 -5.20
N LEU A 477 -3.57 15.23 -4.36
CA LEU A 477 -2.38 14.41 -4.25
C LEU A 477 -2.65 12.95 -4.64
N ILE A 478 -1.65 12.30 -5.24
CA ILE A 478 -1.61 10.83 -5.36
C ILE A 478 -0.31 10.33 -4.74
N LEU A 479 -0.43 9.37 -3.85
CA LEU A 479 0.71 8.70 -3.24
C LEU A 479 1.26 7.66 -4.20
N SER A 480 2.57 7.69 -4.46
CA SER A 480 3.22 6.75 -5.36
C SER A 480 3.63 5.45 -4.63
N PRO A 481 3.60 4.30 -5.31
CA PRO A 481 4.16 3.05 -4.79
C PRO A 481 5.67 3.12 -4.54
N SER A 482 6.37 4.05 -5.19
CA SER A 482 7.79 4.36 -4.97
C SER A 482 8.05 5.30 -3.80
N GLN A 483 7.03 5.56 -2.96
CA GLN A 483 7.10 6.47 -1.80
C GLN A 483 7.22 7.96 -2.17
N SER A 484 6.98 8.32 -3.40
CA SER A 484 6.94 9.71 -3.90
C SER A 484 5.51 10.24 -3.95
N ILE A 485 5.31 11.47 -4.40
CA ILE A 485 3.99 12.12 -4.43
C ILE A 485 3.74 12.76 -5.80
N ILE A 486 2.51 12.68 -6.27
CA ILE A 486 2.05 13.29 -7.51
C ILE A 486 1.04 14.39 -7.15
N LEU A 487 1.30 15.61 -7.56
CA LEU A 487 0.32 16.70 -7.58
C LEU A 487 -0.54 16.52 -8.83
N ARG A 488 -1.87 16.52 -8.69
CA ARG A 488 -2.80 16.34 -9.82
C ARG A 488 -3.82 17.48 -9.91
N ASN A 489 -4.58 17.50 -10.99
CA ASN A 489 -5.57 18.56 -11.29
C ASN A 489 -4.95 19.95 -11.40
N ILE A 490 -3.72 20.07 -11.89
CA ILE A 490 -3.02 21.33 -12.06
C ILE A 490 -3.49 21.94 -13.38
N GLN A 491 -3.97 23.18 -13.33
CA GLN A 491 -4.29 23.92 -14.57
C GLN A 491 -2.98 24.30 -15.27
N PRO A 492 -2.92 24.31 -16.60
CA PRO A 492 -1.69 24.67 -17.35
C PRO A 492 -1.08 26.00 -16.92
N ASP A 493 -1.92 27.00 -16.58
CA ASP A 493 -1.47 28.31 -16.12
C ASP A 493 -0.79 28.26 -14.74
N ASP A 494 -1.14 27.28 -13.89
CA ASP A 494 -0.56 27.09 -12.57
C ASP A 494 0.81 26.39 -12.57
N LYS A 495 1.25 25.88 -13.72
CA LYS A 495 2.58 25.25 -13.84
C LYS A 495 3.71 26.17 -13.37
N LYS A 496 3.64 27.45 -13.72
CA LYS A 496 4.63 28.46 -13.30
C LYS A 496 4.59 28.70 -11.80
N ASN A 497 3.40 28.70 -11.20
CA ASN A 497 3.21 28.85 -9.75
C ASN A 497 3.84 27.69 -9.00
N ILE A 498 3.58 26.46 -9.43
CA ILE A 498 4.19 25.25 -8.81
C ILE A 498 5.71 25.31 -8.94
N HIS A 499 6.25 25.69 -10.10
CA HIS A 499 7.69 25.80 -10.27
C HIS A 499 8.31 26.87 -9.35
N ALA A 500 7.65 28.01 -9.18
CA ALA A 500 8.10 29.05 -8.24
C ALA A 500 8.10 28.54 -6.79
N LEU A 501 7.07 27.79 -6.39
CA LEU A 501 6.99 27.17 -5.08
C LEU A 501 8.08 26.11 -4.87
N MET A 502 8.40 25.30 -5.90
CA MET A 502 9.53 24.35 -5.83
C MET A 502 10.83 25.07 -5.50
N ILE A 503 11.13 26.18 -6.18
CA ILE A 503 12.32 27.01 -5.93
C ILE A 503 12.28 27.56 -4.49
N GLN A 504 11.16 28.16 -4.09
CA GLN A 504 10.97 28.77 -2.77
C GLN A 504 11.23 27.77 -1.63
N HIS A 505 10.82 26.53 -1.80
CA HIS A 505 10.88 25.47 -0.77
C HIS A 505 12.04 24.50 -0.98
N ASN A 506 12.99 24.79 -1.88
CA ASN A 506 14.14 23.95 -2.21
C ASN A 506 13.75 22.53 -2.66
N ILE A 507 12.68 22.40 -3.43
CA ILE A 507 12.26 21.13 -4.02
C ILE A 507 12.92 20.98 -5.38
N LEU A 508 13.71 19.94 -5.56
CA LEU A 508 14.40 19.67 -6.82
C LEU A 508 13.42 19.20 -7.91
N PRO A 509 13.52 19.71 -9.12
CA PRO A 509 12.85 19.09 -10.27
C PRO A 509 13.46 17.71 -10.53
N VAL A 510 12.69 16.79 -11.12
CA VAL A 510 13.10 15.38 -11.26
C VAL A 510 14.41 15.21 -12.03
N GLU A 511 14.67 16.09 -12.97
CA GLU A 511 15.88 16.09 -13.80
C GLU A 511 17.16 16.40 -13.01
N ALA A 512 17.00 17.05 -11.84
CA ALA A 512 18.11 17.37 -10.93
C ALA A 512 18.29 16.32 -9.82
N VAL A 513 17.39 15.35 -9.70
CA VAL A 513 17.49 14.26 -8.71
C VAL A 513 18.38 13.15 -9.27
N ASP A 514 19.42 12.76 -8.49
CA ASP A 514 20.28 11.63 -8.86
C ASP A 514 19.43 10.36 -9.10
N PRO A 515 19.61 9.65 -10.22
CA PRO A 515 18.84 8.45 -10.55
C PRO A 515 18.88 7.36 -9.47
N LEU A 516 20.01 7.19 -8.76
CA LEU A 516 20.08 6.24 -7.65
C LEU A 516 19.12 6.62 -6.51
N THR A 517 18.99 7.93 -6.22
CA THR A 517 18.02 8.43 -5.23
C THR A 517 16.60 8.24 -5.72
N ARG A 518 16.32 8.60 -6.97
CA ARG A 518 15.00 8.50 -7.59
C ARG A 518 14.46 7.06 -7.64
N LEU A 519 15.35 6.09 -7.94
CA LEU A 519 15.02 4.68 -8.06
C LEU A 519 15.13 3.91 -6.73
N SER A 520 15.36 4.59 -5.60
CA SER A 520 15.56 3.96 -4.31
C SER A 520 14.32 3.97 -3.42
N MET A 521 14.24 2.99 -2.51
CA MET A 521 13.20 2.92 -1.47
C MET A 521 13.74 2.32 -0.18
N ALA A 522 13.22 2.80 0.96
CA ALA A 522 13.48 2.18 2.26
C ALA A 522 12.23 2.01 3.13
N CYS A 523 12.29 1.06 4.07
CA CYS A 523 11.30 0.97 5.13
C CYS A 523 11.70 1.84 6.33
N PRO A 524 10.77 2.19 7.26
CA PRO A 524 11.10 3.03 8.42
C PRO A 524 12.22 2.48 9.30
N ALA A 525 12.26 1.16 9.47
CA ALA A 525 13.20 0.44 10.32
C ALA A 525 13.30 1.01 11.76
N LEU A 526 14.53 1.23 12.26
CA LEU A 526 14.78 1.83 13.58
C LEU A 526 14.43 3.33 13.55
N PRO A 527 14.04 3.94 14.68
CA PRO A 527 13.83 3.34 16.01
C PRO A 527 12.45 2.71 16.21
N LEU A 528 11.46 2.99 15.34
CA LEU A 528 10.04 2.77 15.58
C LEU A 528 9.57 1.34 15.28
N CYS A 529 10.15 0.67 14.31
CA CYS A 529 9.72 -0.65 13.92
C CYS A 529 10.23 -1.74 14.88
N GLY A 530 9.33 -2.40 15.61
CA GLY A 530 9.64 -3.48 16.55
C GLY A 530 10.33 -4.70 15.93
N LEU A 531 10.27 -4.85 14.62
CA LEU A 531 10.83 -5.99 13.88
C LEU A 531 12.20 -5.69 13.24
N ALA A 532 12.60 -4.43 13.18
CA ALA A 532 13.87 -4.04 12.58
C ALA A 532 15.05 -4.47 13.46
N VAL A 533 16.11 -4.96 12.82
CA VAL A 533 17.37 -5.34 13.45
C VAL A 533 18.50 -4.35 13.12
N THR A 534 18.30 -3.53 12.10
CA THR A 534 19.22 -2.47 11.66
C THR A 534 18.46 -1.29 11.05
N GLU A 535 19.18 -0.25 10.66
CA GLU A 535 18.66 0.94 9.97
C GLU A 535 18.15 0.61 8.55
N ALA A 536 17.37 1.51 7.98
CA ALA A 536 17.05 1.54 6.55
C ALA A 536 16.80 2.97 6.08
N GLU A 537 15.64 3.57 6.38
CA GLU A 537 15.25 4.90 5.92
C GLU A 537 16.31 5.97 6.19
N ARG A 538 16.76 6.06 7.43
CA ARG A 538 17.72 7.10 7.84
C ARG A 538 19.12 6.90 7.27
N TYR A 539 19.46 5.66 6.93
CA TYR A 539 20.81 5.33 6.45
C TYR A 539 20.90 5.25 4.92
N LEU A 540 19.80 5.02 4.22
CA LEU A 540 19.82 4.86 2.76
C LEU A 540 20.43 6.07 2.03
N PRO A 541 20.16 7.35 2.37
CA PRO A 541 20.79 8.48 1.69
C PRO A 541 22.32 8.42 1.74
N THR A 542 22.90 8.14 2.91
CA THR A 542 24.36 7.95 3.06
C THR A 542 24.86 6.78 2.22
N MET A 543 24.13 5.66 2.19
CA MET A 543 24.48 4.51 1.36
C MET A 543 24.48 4.86 -0.14
N LEU A 544 23.50 5.61 -0.61
CA LEU A 544 23.43 6.03 -2.02
C LEU A 544 24.61 6.94 -2.40
N THR A 545 24.98 7.90 -1.54
CA THR A 545 26.15 8.75 -1.75
C THR A 545 27.42 7.91 -1.89
N ARG A 546 27.58 6.89 -1.04
CA ARG A 546 28.74 5.98 -1.08
C ARG A 546 28.76 5.13 -2.37
N ILE A 547 27.59 4.62 -2.78
CA ILE A 547 27.47 3.84 -4.04
C ILE A 547 27.74 4.74 -5.24
N ARG A 548 27.26 5.98 -5.26
CA ARG A 548 27.55 6.94 -6.33
C ARG A 548 29.05 7.22 -6.41
N ALA A 549 29.70 7.49 -5.29
CA ALA A 549 31.15 7.70 -5.23
C ALA A 549 31.93 6.47 -5.74
N LEU A 550 31.48 5.26 -5.44
CA LEU A 550 32.06 4.03 -5.98
C LEU A 550 31.90 3.94 -7.51
N LEU A 551 30.69 4.19 -8.03
CA LEU A 551 30.45 4.20 -9.48
C LEU A 551 31.28 5.27 -10.19
N ASP A 552 31.42 6.46 -9.60
CA ASP A 552 32.28 7.53 -10.13
C ASP A 552 33.76 7.12 -10.16
N HIS A 553 34.24 6.49 -9.09
CA HIS A 553 35.60 5.93 -9.03
C HIS A 553 35.85 4.89 -10.14
N LEU A 554 34.82 4.12 -10.49
CA LEU A 554 34.88 3.11 -11.55
C LEU A 554 34.58 3.68 -12.96
N SER A 555 34.44 5.00 -13.10
CA SER A 555 34.05 5.68 -14.36
C SER A 555 32.67 5.24 -14.89
N MET A 556 31.75 4.97 -13.97
CA MET A 556 30.36 4.51 -14.21
C MET A 556 29.32 5.54 -13.71
N ASN A 557 29.62 6.83 -13.78
CA ASN A 557 28.84 7.92 -13.18
C ASN A 557 27.42 8.12 -13.79
N ARG A 558 27.15 7.51 -14.94
CA ARG A 558 25.83 7.59 -15.62
C ARG A 558 24.96 6.37 -15.37
N GLU A 559 25.48 5.38 -14.68
CA GLU A 559 24.74 4.15 -14.46
C GLU A 559 23.63 4.36 -13.42
N GLU A 560 22.51 3.71 -13.70
CA GLU A 560 21.31 3.66 -12.88
C GLU A 560 21.16 2.26 -12.30
N VAL A 561 20.83 2.16 -11.04
CA VAL A 561 20.59 0.88 -10.36
C VAL A 561 19.38 1.06 -9.45
N LEU A 562 18.40 0.19 -9.55
CA LEU A 562 17.25 0.18 -8.68
C LEU A 562 17.62 -0.42 -7.32
N ILE A 563 17.70 0.44 -6.28
CA ILE A 563 18.23 0.08 -4.95
C ILE A 563 17.11 0.10 -3.90
N ARG A 564 17.01 -0.95 -3.08
CA ARG A 564 16.03 -1.01 -1.99
C ARG A 564 16.65 -1.49 -0.70
N MET A 565 16.24 -0.87 0.43
CA MET A 565 16.78 -1.17 1.75
C MET A 565 15.68 -1.47 2.77
N THR A 566 15.88 -2.53 3.57
CA THR A 566 14.97 -2.87 4.67
C THR A 566 15.72 -3.29 5.93
N GLY A 567 15.21 -2.89 7.10
CA GLY A 567 15.79 -3.23 8.39
C GLY A 567 15.55 -4.67 8.86
N CYS A 568 14.84 -5.52 8.08
CA CYS A 568 14.59 -6.92 8.39
C CYS A 568 14.02 -7.69 7.17
N PRO A 569 13.96 -9.05 7.20
CA PRO A 569 13.51 -9.87 6.07
C PRO A 569 12.01 -9.78 5.72
N ASN A 570 11.21 -9.00 6.44
CA ASN A 570 9.79 -8.82 6.09
C ASN A 570 9.59 -8.11 4.74
N GLY A 571 10.61 -7.45 4.21
CA GLY A 571 10.62 -6.91 2.86
C GLY A 571 9.62 -5.79 2.62
N CYS A 572 9.46 -4.87 3.57
CA CYS A 572 8.45 -3.80 3.49
C CYS A 572 8.70 -2.82 2.34
N ALA A 573 9.96 -2.55 1.98
CA ALA A 573 10.34 -1.76 0.81
C ALA A 573 10.60 -2.63 -0.44
N ARG A 574 10.06 -3.85 -0.48
CA ARG A 574 10.13 -4.74 -1.64
C ARG A 574 11.55 -5.05 -2.13
N PRO A 575 12.53 -5.32 -1.22
CA PRO A 575 13.94 -5.42 -1.58
C PRO A 575 14.23 -6.56 -2.58
N TYR A 576 13.48 -7.65 -2.50
CA TYR A 576 13.74 -8.84 -3.31
C TYR A 576 13.43 -8.67 -4.81
N MET A 577 12.76 -7.58 -5.19
CA MET A 577 12.49 -7.24 -6.60
C MET A 577 13.53 -6.28 -7.18
N ALA A 578 14.37 -5.69 -6.35
CA ALA A 578 15.37 -4.70 -6.77
C ALA A 578 16.58 -5.36 -7.46
N GLU A 579 17.25 -4.60 -8.29
CA GLU A 579 18.51 -5.03 -8.91
C GLU A 579 19.59 -5.21 -7.86
N LEU A 580 19.63 -4.30 -6.86
CA LEU A 580 20.48 -4.33 -5.69
C LEU A 580 19.67 -4.07 -4.42
N ALA A 581 19.77 -4.93 -3.42
CA ALA A 581 19.05 -4.71 -2.18
C ALA A 581 19.82 -5.09 -0.92
N PHE A 582 19.54 -4.30 0.13
CA PHE A 582 20.09 -4.47 1.47
C PHE A 582 18.96 -4.92 2.41
N VAL A 583 19.04 -6.14 2.93
CA VAL A 583 18.07 -6.72 3.85
C VAL A 583 18.70 -6.94 5.21
N GLY A 584 18.27 -6.21 6.22
CA GLY A 584 18.82 -6.29 7.57
C GLY A 584 18.85 -7.71 8.12
N ASP A 585 20.04 -8.18 8.52
CA ASP A 585 20.30 -9.51 9.05
C ASP A 585 21.03 -9.50 10.41
N GLY A 586 21.41 -8.31 10.89
CA GLY A 586 22.05 -8.09 12.17
C GLY A 586 22.35 -6.61 12.44
N LYS A 587 22.94 -6.31 13.58
CA LYS A 587 23.32 -4.93 13.93
C LYS A 587 24.37 -4.42 12.94
N SER A 588 24.06 -3.32 12.24
CA SER A 588 24.89 -2.68 11.21
C SER A 588 25.38 -3.66 10.13
N SER A 589 24.52 -4.63 9.77
CA SER A 589 24.81 -5.60 8.71
C SER A 589 23.54 -5.93 7.89
N TYR A 590 23.79 -6.29 6.64
CA TYR A 590 22.74 -6.63 5.68
C TYR A 590 23.09 -7.90 4.91
N GLN A 591 22.05 -8.67 4.60
CA GLN A 591 22.12 -9.65 3.53
C GLN A 591 21.98 -8.91 2.19
N LEU A 592 22.90 -9.13 1.28
CA LEU A 592 22.90 -8.54 -0.05
C LEU A 592 22.09 -9.41 -0.99
N TYR A 593 21.08 -8.82 -1.62
CA TYR A 593 20.28 -9.41 -2.68
C TYR A 593 20.58 -8.71 -3.99
N ILE A 594 20.78 -9.48 -5.06
CA ILE A 594 21.02 -8.95 -6.42
C ILE A 594 20.21 -9.74 -7.45
N GLY A 595 20.08 -9.21 -8.65
CA GLY A 595 19.49 -9.92 -9.80
C GLY A 595 17.97 -9.80 -9.91
N GLY A 596 17.33 -8.87 -9.23
CA GLY A 596 15.97 -8.46 -9.58
C GLY A 596 15.94 -7.80 -10.97
N SER A 597 14.77 -7.75 -11.60
CA SER A 597 14.60 -7.12 -12.92
C SER A 597 14.36 -5.62 -12.80
N PRO A 598 14.90 -4.76 -13.66
CA PRO A 598 14.52 -3.34 -13.71
C PRO A 598 13.03 -3.12 -14.00
N ALA A 599 12.38 -4.07 -14.70
CA ALA A 599 10.93 -4.09 -14.89
C ALA A 599 10.14 -4.68 -13.70
N LEU A 600 10.81 -5.07 -12.61
CA LEU A 600 10.21 -5.60 -11.38
C LEU A 600 9.35 -6.87 -11.60
N THR A 601 9.79 -7.74 -12.47
CA THR A 601 9.11 -9.01 -12.82
C THR A 601 9.75 -10.25 -12.21
N ARG A 602 10.95 -10.10 -11.61
CA ARG A 602 11.78 -11.21 -11.12
C ARG A 602 12.27 -10.95 -9.70
N VAL A 603 12.26 -11.98 -8.87
CA VAL A 603 12.90 -11.99 -7.56
C VAL A 603 14.39 -12.24 -7.72
N GLY A 604 15.23 -11.38 -7.16
CA GLY A 604 16.66 -11.60 -7.06
C GLY A 604 17.05 -12.71 -6.09
N PHE A 605 18.31 -13.04 -6.02
CA PHE A 605 18.85 -14.07 -5.13
C PHE A 605 19.73 -13.49 -4.02
N ALA A 606 19.82 -14.21 -2.89
CA ALA A 606 20.73 -13.88 -1.81
C ALA A 606 22.18 -14.15 -2.26
N TYR A 607 22.94 -13.08 -2.41
CA TYR A 607 24.34 -13.15 -2.86
C TYR A 607 25.30 -13.37 -1.68
N LYS A 608 25.27 -12.47 -0.69
CA LYS A 608 26.17 -12.49 0.46
C LYS A 608 25.44 -12.13 1.74
N ASP A 609 25.74 -12.85 2.83
CA ASP A 609 25.19 -12.60 4.15
C ASP A 609 26.15 -11.72 4.97
N ARG A 610 25.60 -11.00 5.94
CA ARG A 610 26.36 -10.22 6.93
C ARG A 610 27.35 -9.22 6.36
N CYS A 611 27.01 -8.61 5.20
CA CYS A 611 27.78 -7.51 4.65
C CYS A 611 27.77 -6.35 5.63
N LYS A 612 28.96 -5.91 6.03
CA LYS A 612 29.10 -4.82 6.99
C LYS A 612 28.99 -3.48 6.29
N VAL A 613 28.27 -2.56 6.92
CA VAL A 613 28.15 -1.19 6.44
C VAL A 613 29.52 -0.54 6.22
N ALA A 614 30.47 -0.78 7.12
CA ALA A 614 31.79 -0.15 7.09
C ALA A 614 32.64 -0.53 5.86
N SER A 615 32.34 -1.63 5.16
CA SER A 615 33.13 -2.13 4.03
C SER A 615 32.28 -2.50 2.82
N ILE A 616 31.13 -1.87 2.66
CA ILE A 616 30.17 -2.21 1.62
C ILE A 616 30.72 -1.97 0.20
N GLU A 617 31.59 -0.98 0.03
CA GLU A 617 32.26 -0.69 -1.23
C GLU A 617 33.06 -1.91 -1.71
N HIS A 618 33.78 -2.58 -0.83
CA HIS A 618 34.56 -3.77 -1.16
C HIS A 618 33.68 -4.97 -1.54
N ASP A 619 32.45 -5.03 -1.06
CA ASP A 619 31.48 -6.05 -1.46
C ASP A 619 30.86 -5.76 -2.84
N LEU A 620 30.73 -4.48 -3.22
CA LEU A 620 30.08 -4.04 -4.46
C LEU A 620 31.06 -3.82 -5.62
N GLU A 621 32.28 -3.35 -5.34
CA GLU A 621 33.29 -3.02 -6.35
C GLU A 621 33.51 -4.14 -7.37
N PRO A 622 33.78 -5.40 -6.98
CA PRO A 622 34.01 -6.46 -7.94
C PRO A 622 32.79 -6.75 -8.83
N LEU A 623 31.57 -6.58 -8.29
CA LEU A 623 30.34 -6.78 -9.05
C LEU A 623 30.16 -5.69 -10.11
N PHE A 624 30.45 -4.44 -9.78
CA PHE A 624 30.33 -3.33 -10.72
C PHE A 624 31.42 -3.35 -11.78
N ILE A 625 32.63 -3.79 -11.45
CA ILE A 625 33.71 -4.00 -12.43
C ILE A 625 33.32 -5.10 -13.43
N MET A 626 32.79 -6.23 -12.94
CA MET A 626 32.31 -7.28 -13.86
C MET A 626 31.21 -6.75 -14.76
N TRP A 627 30.23 -6.01 -14.22
CA TRP A 627 29.15 -5.42 -15.01
C TRP A 627 29.70 -4.45 -16.06
N ARG A 628 30.60 -3.55 -15.69
CA ARG A 628 31.25 -2.62 -16.61
C ARG A 628 31.95 -3.33 -17.78
N ASP A 629 32.71 -4.37 -17.45
CA ASP A 629 33.64 -5.01 -18.38
C ASP A 629 33.02 -6.17 -19.19
N GLN A 630 31.93 -6.80 -18.70
CA GLN A 630 31.38 -8.04 -19.25
C GLN A 630 29.89 -7.96 -19.61
N ARG A 631 29.25 -6.77 -19.57
CA ARG A 631 27.89 -6.63 -20.08
C ARG A 631 27.85 -6.85 -21.59
N GLU A 632 26.76 -7.52 -22.07
CA GLU A 632 26.62 -7.87 -23.47
C GLU A 632 26.36 -6.65 -24.36
N HIS A 633 25.71 -5.61 -23.81
CA HIS A 633 25.45 -4.35 -24.50
C HIS A 633 25.39 -3.19 -23.48
N PRO A 634 25.59 -1.93 -23.92
CA PRO A 634 25.65 -0.77 -23.02
C PRO A 634 24.39 -0.54 -22.16
N TYR A 635 23.25 -1.10 -22.56
CA TYR A 635 21.97 -0.95 -21.87
C TYR A 635 21.61 -2.17 -21.00
N GLU A 636 22.49 -3.19 -20.88
CA GLU A 636 22.24 -4.30 -19.98
C GLU A 636 22.30 -3.80 -18.55
N SER A 637 21.15 -3.89 -17.85
CA SER A 637 21.03 -3.42 -16.48
C SER A 637 21.88 -4.25 -15.50
N PHE A 638 22.24 -3.68 -14.35
CA PHE A 638 22.96 -4.42 -13.32
C PHE A 638 22.22 -5.72 -12.93
N GLY A 639 20.91 -5.62 -12.72
CA GLY A 639 20.10 -6.76 -12.31
C GLY A 639 20.02 -7.87 -13.35
N ASP A 640 19.90 -7.53 -14.63
CA ASP A 640 19.88 -8.53 -15.72
C ASP A 640 21.26 -9.15 -15.91
N PHE A 641 22.31 -8.36 -15.86
CA PHE A 641 23.69 -8.82 -15.94
C PHE A 641 24.01 -9.88 -14.87
N VAL A 642 23.80 -9.57 -13.59
CA VAL A 642 24.12 -10.50 -12.50
C VAL A 642 23.19 -11.73 -12.51
N HIS A 643 21.97 -11.59 -13.02
CA HIS A 643 21.06 -12.72 -13.20
C HIS A 643 21.54 -13.66 -14.30
N ARG A 644 21.99 -13.12 -15.43
CA ARG A 644 22.54 -13.89 -16.56
C ARG A 644 23.78 -14.68 -16.17
N LEU A 645 24.69 -14.06 -15.44
CA LEU A 645 25.90 -14.76 -14.99
C LEU A 645 25.62 -15.82 -13.91
N GLY A 646 24.66 -15.54 -13.04
CA GLY A 646 24.34 -16.42 -11.92
C GLY A 646 25.31 -16.33 -10.76
N LYS A 647 24.88 -16.83 -9.60
CA LYS A 647 25.57 -16.66 -8.32
C LYS A 647 26.99 -17.25 -8.30
N ASP A 648 27.16 -18.45 -8.89
CA ASP A 648 28.42 -19.18 -8.77
C ASP A 648 29.56 -18.48 -9.55
N ALA A 649 29.29 -17.99 -10.77
CA ALA A 649 30.26 -17.21 -11.54
C ALA A 649 30.67 -15.92 -10.84
N LEU A 650 29.70 -15.20 -10.24
CA LEU A 650 29.97 -14.00 -9.45
C LEU A 650 30.86 -14.30 -8.24
N LEU A 651 30.56 -15.35 -7.49
CA LEU A 651 31.37 -15.76 -6.32
C LEU A 651 32.76 -16.17 -6.71
N GLN A 652 32.94 -16.89 -7.83
CA GLN A 652 34.25 -17.28 -8.34
C GLN A 652 35.14 -16.07 -8.65
N PHE A 653 34.59 -15.07 -9.34
CA PHE A 653 35.32 -13.85 -9.66
C PHE A 653 35.68 -13.06 -8.38
N THR A 654 34.68 -12.82 -7.52
CA THR A 654 34.87 -12.00 -6.30
C THR A 654 35.83 -12.64 -5.31
N ALA A 655 35.96 -13.97 -5.30
CA ALA A 655 36.93 -14.68 -4.45
C ALA A 655 38.40 -14.41 -4.83
N SER A 656 38.68 -14.10 -6.11
CA SER A 656 40.01 -13.78 -6.63
C SER A 656 40.29 -12.28 -6.73
N TYR A 657 39.29 -11.44 -6.52
CA TYR A 657 39.42 -9.99 -6.64
C TYR A 657 39.87 -9.33 -5.36
N THR A 658 40.85 -8.43 -5.46
CA THR A 658 41.29 -7.60 -4.35
C THR A 658 40.72 -6.19 -4.50
N PRO A 659 39.77 -5.76 -3.64
CA PRO A 659 39.17 -4.44 -3.72
C PRO A 659 40.20 -3.31 -3.58
N THR A 660 40.03 -2.28 -4.39
CA THR A 660 40.88 -1.08 -4.45
C THR A 660 40.13 0.20 -4.08
N ALA A 661 38.82 0.17 -4.07
CA ALA A 661 38.01 1.33 -3.75
C ALA A 661 38.28 1.83 -2.32
N PRO A 662 38.40 3.15 -2.12
CA PRO A 662 38.54 3.72 -0.78
C PRO A 662 37.28 3.44 0.03
N LEU A 663 37.43 3.01 1.27
CA LEU A 663 36.32 2.93 2.22
C LEU A 663 35.92 4.34 2.65
N ALA A 664 34.61 4.59 2.70
CA ALA A 664 34.13 5.84 3.27
C ALA A 664 34.56 5.94 4.73
N THR A 665 35.22 7.03 5.11
CA THR A 665 35.48 7.35 6.51
C THR A 665 34.16 7.48 7.25
N ALA A 666 34.01 6.77 8.37
CA ALA A 666 32.80 6.64 9.16
C ALA A 666 32.25 7.98 9.65
#